data_ff95660aa22d48151d50148e0f3add0a
#
_entry.id   ff95660aa22d48151d50148e0f3add0a
#
_cell.length_a   1.000
_cell.length_b   1.000
_cell.length_c   1.000
_cell.angle_alpha   90.00
_cell.angle_beta   90.00
_cell.angle_gamma   90.00
#
_symmetry.space_group_name_H-M   'P 1'
#
loop_
_entity.id
_entity.type
_entity.pdbx_description
1 polymer ?
#
loop_
_entity_poly.entity_id
_entity_poly.type
_entity_poly.pdbx_seq_one_letter_code
_entity_poly.pdbx_strand_id
1 'polypeptide(L)'
;MLWHGGMIPGFNNGRIWNGTWETQPYVGPVKLISNLREIVLPPEKTIFVYDIKVDYVFETVVPAEDGSKERVISVSNSSRKNKKLAQDKRRCRIVYNKVIKEILNFENDDGIFYNNQGTLCTFQMLKMSKLSLVLEDNSICKHPTFLRVDFSLEKSKKQFQYTVKDLKNISCKTPPEGQNYMSVWNTIMYGIADNSSKTFSTEDGNRYLKSSDSIGLQSTEHQEGMLSSAVGMKSSLLALEGSTKTPHLYLAPEIQYDMFHPEYTTVAEIMESFHGFVPNLHMNSEIGKRIANSLNGLDIVLNYGRYANMQEDRVIMTITGFTDSPKNKIYKNRISHYQRFIAEYDLKLKYPDLMMISTTNDEGEGCFFPPEVVTLASYQRKTYWKVQKNDPLRKLQIETPDLSIEKTDTLFKAVYPESKTSNSFFSISTPVQLDGYVLKAPNMLYRGPERLLCLPTLMNNWVMIFVQGEELPTFGRYLGDQFRVHTKVSNDPPWVSYTGNLEFTFQAQRGRQIAVIVTKKEYNLHNTIRNLERKHDVPCYEITYEYAKKILDQNLPCSKIVNEINAKLGGLNFILDDGLYDLQRRLIIGISIKKESLTTIGVSANIQLRNTGMEERRPIFASSYKYVESASSTEFKEIFLKTVEAFIKNIPYAPPEKIVVYFSGISENELHIVDEYAKCGLDSLVFGGRKISPKAYFIVVSENHPIQCYQTYGDKVTNLANSTVIDQTLAPSLPGEFFLFNGNGALNPTKYTVIYSHKPPVIRNLECLTNSLCHAHQTGTNPINIPSPLKIAENAAKRGAKYLNYRKGPKMRNGVVDLYATNRAHGYGQDLFDARRDFYIDY
;
A
#
# COMPACT_ATOMS: atom_id res chain seq x y z
N MET A 1 -35.65 -15.97 27.87
CA MET A 1 -36.12 -17.00 26.94
C MET A 1 -34.96 -17.41 26.06
N LEU A 2 -34.63 -18.68 26.05
CA LEU A 2 -33.56 -19.26 25.28
C LEU A 2 -33.93 -19.20 23.79
N TRP A 3 -33.15 -18.59 22.99
CA TRP A 3 -33.28 -18.66 21.55
C TRP A 3 -32.97 -20.10 21.07
N HIS A 4 -34.02 -20.87 20.88
CA HIS A 4 -33.90 -22.06 20.03
C HIS A 4 -33.91 -21.57 18.59
N GLY A 5 -32.93 -22.02 17.82
CA GLY A 5 -32.74 -21.65 16.42
C GLY A 5 -34.03 -21.82 15.61
N GLY A 6 -34.81 -20.75 15.49
CA GLY A 6 -36.01 -20.71 14.70
C GLY A 6 -35.70 -20.90 13.24
N MET A 7 -36.41 -21.79 12.58
CA MET A 7 -36.29 -22.04 11.15
C MET A 7 -36.73 -20.79 10.37
N ILE A 8 -35.93 -20.37 9.41
CA ILE A 8 -36.35 -19.40 8.42
C ILE A 8 -37.47 -20.06 7.58
N PRO A 9 -38.69 -19.46 7.46
CA PRO A 9 -39.73 -20.05 6.64
C PRO A 9 -39.24 -20.28 5.21
N GLY A 10 -39.33 -21.53 4.73
CA GLY A 10 -38.88 -21.91 3.40
C GLY A 10 -37.51 -22.61 3.33
N PHE A 11 -36.81 -22.78 4.43
CA PHE A 11 -35.64 -23.68 4.47
C PHE A 11 -36.12 -25.10 4.79
N ASN A 12 -35.89 -26.02 3.87
CA ASN A 12 -36.12 -27.46 4.14
C ASN A 12 -35.14 -27.90 5.21
N ASN A 13 -35.59 -28.80 6.11
CA ASN A 13 -34.87 -29.41 7.24
C ASN A 13 -33.61 -30.21 6.85
N GLY A 14 -32.72 -29.65 6.06
CA GLY A 14 -31.37 -30.12 5.94
C GLY A 14 -30.60 -29.73 7.21
N ARG A 15 -30.38 -30.65 8.09
CA ARG A 15 -29.66 -30.62 9.38
C ARG A 15 -29.00 -29.28 9.65
N ILE A 16 -29.64 -28.47 10.50
CA ILE A 16 -28.99 -27.32 11.14
C ILE A 16 -27.76 -27.87 11.86
N TRP A 17 -26.58 -27.40 11.47
CA TRP A 17 -25.34 -27.81 12.09
C TRP A 17 -25.29 -27.30 13.52
N ASN A 18 -25.42 -28.18 14.50
CA ASN A 18 -25.34 -27.89 15.94
C ASN A 18 -23.88 -27.91 16.44
N GLY A 19 -22.90 -27.96 15.55
CA GLY A 19 -21.50 -27.94 15.87
C GLY A 19 -21.00 -26.57 16.32
N THR A 20 -20.16 -26.55 17.33
CA THR A 20 -19.36 -25.37 17.68
C THR A 20 -18.32 -25.15 16.59
N TRP A 21 -17.81 -23.93 16.43
CA TRP A 21 -16.68 -23.56 15.54
C TRP A 21 -15.47 -24.50 15.65
N GLU A 22 -15.41 -25.22 16.77
CA GLU A 22 -14.33 -26.10 17.18
C GLU A 22 -14.24 -27.40 16.36
N THR A 23 -15.21 -27.66 15.47
CA THR A 23 -15.32 -28.96 14.77
C THR A 23 -15.49 -28.85 13.25
N GLN A 24 -15.14 -27.71 12.61
CA GLN A 24 -15.16 -27.64 11.14
C GLN A 24 -14.14 -28.62 10.53
N PRO A 25 -14.57 -29.53 9.66
CA PRO A 25 -13.66 -30.52 9.09
C PRO A 25 -12.73 -29.84 8.06
N TYR A 26 -11.47 -30.28 8.04
CA TYR A 26 -10.56 -29.97 6.95
C TYR A 26 -10.98 -30.65 5.66
N VAL A 27 -10.62 -30.04 4.54
CA VAL A 27 -10.63 -30.71 3.25
C VAL A 27 -9.38 -31.60 3.14
N GLY A 28 -8.23 -31.15 3.64
CA GLY A 28 -6.99 -31.94 3.69
C GLY A 28 -5.72 -31.09 3.83
N PRO A 29 -4.60 -31.73 4.13
CA PRO A 29 -3.30 -31.11 4.13
C PRO A 29 -2.89 -30.75 2.69
N VAL A 30 -2.11 -29.68 2.55
CA VAL A 30 -1.55 -29.23 1.27
C VAL A 30 -0.07 -28.93 1.42
N LYS A 31 0.69 -29.27 0.37
CA LYS A 31 2.10 -28.90 0.28
C LYS A 31 2.21 -27.59 -0.50
N LEU A 32 3.04 -26.70 0.01
CA LEU A 32 3.21 -25.36 -0.51
C LEU A 32 4.69 -25.09 -0.76
N ILE A 33 4.96 -24.20 -1.72
CA ILE A 33 6.27 -23.59 -1.92
C ILE A 33 6.12 -22.07 -1.75
N SER A 34 7.04 -21.45 -1.05
CA SER A 34 7.05 -20.00 -0.85
C SER A 34 8.17 -19.33 -1.64
N ASN A 35 8.09 -18.00 -1.79
CA ASN A 35 9.22 -17.22 -2.28
C ASN A 35 10.33 -17.03 -1.23
N LEU A 36 10.15 -17.49 0.00
CA LEU A 36 11.10 -17.33 1.09
C LEU A 36 12.36 -18.16 0.85
N ARG A 37 13.52 -17.57 1.18
CA ARG A 37 14.83 -18.23 1.17
C ARG A 37 15.50 -17.99 2.50
N GLU A 38 15.85 -19.04 3.19
CA GLU A 38 16.50 -18.94 4.50
C GLU A 38 17.96 -18.51 4.36
N ILE A 39 18.36 -17.55 5.17
CA ILE A 39 19.77 -17.13 5.32
C ILE A 39 20.34 -17.87 6.53
N VAL A 40 21.28 -18.75 6.28
CA VAL A 40 21.93 -19.57 7.30
C VAL A 40 23.31 -19.00 7.60
N LEU A 41 23.47 -18.49 8.84
CA LEU A 41 24.75 -18.08 9.38
C LEU A 41 25.30 -19.21 10.29
N PRO A 42 26.46 -19.79 10.01
CA PRO A 42 27.07 -20.78 10.88
C PRO A 42 27.28 -20.25 12.32
N PRO A 43 27.06 -21.07 13.35
CA PRO A 43 27.08 -20.62 14.75
C PRO A 43 28.41 -19.98 15.20
N GLU A 44 29.51 -20.38 14.61
CA GLU A 44 30.86 -19.88 14.89
C GLU A 44 31.18 -18.56 14.20
N LYS A 45 30.33 -18.13 13.25
CA LYS A 45 30.60 -16.90 12.50
C LYS A 45 30.11 -15.67 13.26
N THR A 46 30.91 -14.61 13.16
CA THR A 46 30.62 -13.30 13.74
C THR A 46 30.65 -12.25 12.65
N ILE A 47 29.68 -11.35 12.68
CA ILE A 47 29.64 -10.17 11.81
C ILE A 47 30.15 -8.97 12.61
N PHE A 48 31.13 -8.27 12.07
CA PHE A 48 31.71 -7.04 12.65
C PHE A 48 31.14 -5.82 11.93
N VAL A 49 30.76 -4.81 12.68
CA VAL A 49 30.11 -3.59 12.15
C VAL A 49 30.95 -2.37 12.44
N TYR A 50 31.18 -1.58 11.41
CA TYR A 50 31.91 -0.33 11.46
C TYR A 50 31.05 0.81 10.96
N ASP A 51 31.19 1.97 11.59
CA ASP A 51 30.59 3.22 11.14
C ASP A 51 31.59 3.93 10.21
N ILE A 52 31.15 4.28 9.01
CA ILE A 52 31.90 5.08 8.04
C ILE A 52 31.26 6.46 7.95
N LYS A 53 32.10 7.49 7.95
CA LYS A 53 31.69 8.87 7.69
C LYS A 53 32.52 9.42 6.53
N VAL A 54 31.84 10.05 5.59
CA VAL A 54 32.42 10.67 4.40
C VAL A 54 31.90 12.09 4.31
N ASP A 55 32.79 13.06 4.49
CA ASP A 55 32.49 14.48 4.42
C ASP A 55 33.25 15.11 3.24
N TYR A 56 32.53 15.64 2.26
CA TYR A 56 33.06 16.42 1.17
C TYR A 56 33.19 17.89 1.61
N VAL A 57 34.37 18.45 1.48
CA VAL A 57 34.68 19.83 1.88
C VAL A 57 34.86 20.68 0.62
N PHE A 58 34.09 21.77 0.56
CA PHE A 58 34.14 22.73 -0.54
C PHE A 58 34.50 24.10 -0.01
N GLU A 59 35.21 24.90 -0.81
CA GLU A 59 35.55 26.32 -0.54
C GLU A 59 34.73 27.22 -1.47
N THR A 60 33.96 28.13 -0.90
CA THR A 60 33.22 29.18 -1.63
C THR A 60 33.72 30.53 -1.20
N VAL A 61 33.90 31.44 -2.13
CA VAL A 61 34.26 32.82 -1.86
C VAL A 61 33.00 33.68 -1.90
N VAL A 62 32.59 34.19 -0.76
CA VAL A 62 31.39 35.02 -0.60
C VAL A 62 31.82 36.48 -0.39
N PRO A 63 31.16 37.48 -1.02
CA PRO A 63 31.41 38.89 -0.70
C PRO A 63 30.98 39.14 0.76
N ALA A 64 31.88 39.70 1.57
CA ALA A 64 31.54 40.14 2.92
C ALA A 64 30.81 41.48 2.87
N GLU A 65 30.11 41.85 3.95
CA GLU A 65 29.34 43.10 4.04
C GLU A 65 30.24 44.36 3.87
N ASP A 66 31.56 44.24 4.15
CA ASP A 66 32.54 45.33 3.99
C ASP A 66 33.17 45.42 2.60
N GLY A 67 32.69 44.56 1.62
CA GLY A 67 33.21 44.50 0.26
C GLY A 67 34.49 43.63 0.13
N SER A 68 35.02 43.06 1.21
CA SER A 68 36.07 42.07 1.16
C SER A 68 35.55 40.70 0.72
N LYS A 69 36.45 39.78 0.33
CA LYS A 69 36.10 38.42 -0.05
C LYS A 69 36.39 37.47 1.10
N GLU A 70 35.34 36.91 1.69
CA GLU A 70 35.47 35.92 2.76
C GLU A 70 35.46 34.51 2.18
N ARG A 71 36.37 33.64 2.65
CA ARG A 71 36.38 32.22 2.29
C ARG A 71 35.50 31.45 3.24
N VAL A 72 34.38 30.91 2.71
CA VAL A 72 33.47 30.07 3.47
C VAL A 72 33.74 28.61 3.13
N ILE A 73 34.01 27.80 4.14
CA ILE A 73 34.13 26.35 4.00
C ILE A 73 32.77 25.71 4.25
N SER A 74 32.22 25.04 3.23
CA SER A 74 30.99 24.26 3.34
C SER A 74 31.32 22.76 3.39
N VAL A 75 30.65 22.03 4.29
CA VAL A 75 30.80 20.58 4.41
C VAL A 75 29.49 19.92 3.97
N SER A 76 29.56 19.13 2.91
CA SER A 76 28.45 18.27 2.47
C SER A 76 28.61 16.92 3.17
N ASN A 77 27.80 16.70 4.21
CA ASN A 77 27.83 15.46 4.99
C ASN A 77 26.91 14.41 4.35
N SER A 78 27.48 13.27 4.01
CA SER A 78 26.77 12.12 3.42
C SER A 78 25.73 11.47 4.34
N SER A 79 25.74 11.80 5.64
CA SER A 79 24.83 11.22 6.64
C SER A 79 23.52 12.00 6.83
N ARG A 80 23.38 13.19 6.23
CA ARG A 80 22.15 13.98 6.33
C ARG A 80 21.09 13.45 5.38
N LYS A 81 19.87 13.24 5.90
CA LYS A 81 18.65 12.85 5.15
C LYS A 81 18.19 13.95 4.18
N ASN A 82 18.99 14.28 3.18
CA ASN A 82 18.60 15.26 2.18
C ASN A 82 18.11 14.58 0.90
N LYS A 83 17.30 15.29 0.12
CA LYS A 83 16.64 14.87 -1.16
C LYS A 83 17.58 14.36 -2.27
N LYS A 84 18.90 14.34 -2.08
CA LYS A 84 19.94 13.89 -3.02
C LYS A 84 20.57 12.54 -2.63
N LEU A 85 19.78 11.64 -2.07
CA LEU A 85 20.24 10.33 -1.57
C LEU A 85 21.05 9.51 -2.59
N ALA A 86 20.67 9.55 -3.86
CA ALA A 86 21.36 8.81 -4.92
C ALA A 86 22.78 9.39 -5.21
N GLN A 87 22.90 10.72 -5.24
CA GLN A 87 24.21 11.38 -5.41
C GLN A 87 25.12 11.15 -4.22
N ASP A 88 24.57 11.21 -2.99
CA ASP A 88 25.33 10.96 -1.78
C ASP A 88 25.81 9.51 -1.71
N LYS A 89 24.99 8.53 -2.06
CA LYS A 89 25.38 7.11 -2.16
C LYS A 89 26.51 6.91 -3.18
N ARG A 90 26.45 7.55 -4.33
CA ARG A 90 27.48 7.47 -5.37
C ARG A 90 28.81 8.06 -4.87
N ARG A 91 28.78 9.24 -4.27
CA ARG A 91 29.98 9.87 -3.67
C ARG A 91 30.61 8.99 -2.60
N CYS A 92 29.79 8.44 -1.68
CA CYS A 92 30.27 7.51 -0.67
C CYS A 92 30.92 6.27 -1.27
N ARG A 93 30.38 5.74 -2.38
CA ARG A 93 30.91 4.58 -3.09
C ARG A 93 32.25 4.87 -3.75
N ILE A 94 32.41 6.03 -4.37
CA ILE A 94 33.69 6.45 -5.00
C ILE A 94 34.77 6.50 -3.91
N VAL A 95 34.52 7.18 -2.81
CA VAL A 95 35.48 7.29 -1.70
C VAL A 95 35.76 5.93 -1.07
N TYR A 96 34.73 5.11 -0.85
CA TYR A 96 34.88 3.74 -0.35
C TYR A 96 35.80 2.91 -1.25
N ASN A 97 35.56 2.90 -2.56
CA ASN A 97 36.42 2.17 -3.49
C ASN A 97 37.87 2.65 -3.44
N LYS A 98 38.08 3.97 -3.38
CA LYS A 98 39.42 4.56 -3.29
C LYS A 98 40.13 4.14 -2.00
N VAL A 99 39.43 4.24 -0.86
CA VAL A 99 40.05 3.93 0.45
C VAL A 99 40.23 2.43 0.65
N ILE A 100 39.18 1.67 0.47
CA ILE A 100 39.15 0.23 0.83
C ILE A 100 39.96 -0.60 -0.19
N LYS A 101 39.82 -0.32 -1.50
CA LYS A 101 40.50 -1.10 -2.53
C LYS A 101 41.94 -0.64 -2.78
N GLU A 102 42.14 0.68 -2.92
CA GLU A 102 43.46 1.20 -3.34
C GLU A 102 44.37 1.46 -2.15
N ILE A 103 43.88 2.05 -1.05
CA ILE A 103 44.72 2.46 0.10
C ILE A 103 44.89 1.31 1.06
N LEU A 104 43.84 0.57 1.41
CA LEU A 104 43.86 -0.53 2.36
C LEU A 104 44.17 -1.88 1.73
N ASN A 105 44.18 -1.96 0.38
CA ASN A 105 44.50 -3.15 -0.39
C ASN A 105 43.61 -4.36 -0.03
N PHE A 106 42.35 -4.12 0.33
CA PHE A 106 41.35 -5.16 0.53
C PHE A 106 40.78 -5.58 -0.84
N GLU A 107 41.63 -6.17 -1.69
CA GLU A 107 41.18 -6.69 -2.97
C GLU A 107 40.28 -7.92 -2.77
N ASN A 108 39.10 -7.84 -3.36
CA ASN A 108 38.16 -8.97 -3.55
C ASN A 108 37.84 -9.82 -2.31
N ASP A 109 37.83 -9.25 -1.12
CA ASP A 109 37.41 -9.95 0.07
C ASP A 109 35.87 -10.10 0.04
N ASP A 110 35.39 -11.32 -0.26
CA ASP A 110 33.96 -11.66 -0.33
C ASP A 110 33.21 -11.45 1.01
N GLY A 111 33.93 -11.06 2.04
CA GLY A 111 33.40 -10.84 3.38
C GLY A 111 33.23 -9.37 3.79
N ILE A 112 33.35 -8.39 2.87
CA ILE A 112 33.20 -6.96 3.17
C ILE A 112 32.04 -6.35 2.42
N PHE A 113 31.09 -5.72 3.13
CA PHE A 113 29.85 -5.17 2.58
C PHE A 113 29.61 -3.75 3.09
N TYR A 114 29.31 -2.84 2.18
CA TYR A 114 29.05 -1.44 2.46
C TYR A 114 27.69 -1.00 1.91
N ASN A 115 26.94 -0.24 2.69
CA ASN A 115 25.60 0.23 2.28
C ASN A 115 25.63 1.56 1.50
N ASN A 116 26.80 2.09 1.16
CA ASN A 116 27.00 3.38 0.50
C ASN A 116 26.41 4.58 1.27
N GLN A 117 26.23 4.47 2.58
CA GLN A 117 25.70 5.55 3.42
C GLN A 117 26.50 5.78 4.71
N GLY A 118 26.94 4.74 5.35
CA GLY A 118 27.66 4.93 6.62
C GLY A 118 27.90 3.65 7.41
N THR A 119 27.47 2.47 6.90
CA THR A 119 27.67 1.20 7.61
C THR A 119 28.46 0.23 6.76
N LEU A 120 29.52 -0.31 7.33
CA LEU A 120 30.33 -1.38 6.78
C LEU A 120 30.18 -2.63 7.65
N CYS A 121 29.89 -3.75 7.03
CA CYS A 121 29.82 -5.06 7.68
C CYS A 121 30.92 -5.97 7.15
N THR A 122 31.58 -6.73 8.03
CA THR A 122 32.64 -7.68 7.66
C THR A 122 32.48 -8.97 8.45
N PHE A 123 32.89 -10.11 7.84
CA PHE A 123 32.98 -11.40 8.55
C PHE A 123 34.34 -11.64 9.22
N GLN A 124 35.30 -10.78 8.95
CA GLN A 124 36.60 -10.79 9.61
C GLN A 124 36.84 -9.45 10.30
N MET A 125 37.41 -9.48 11.48
CA MET A 125 37.72 -8.27 12.20
C MET A 125 38.88 -7.53 11.50
N LEU A 126 38.68 -6.26 11.15
CA LEU A 126 39.70 -5.42 10.59
C LEU A 126 40.82 -5.20 11.63
N LYS A 127 42.07 -5.24 11.15
CA LYS A 127 43.27 -5.06 12.04
C LYS A 127 43.32 -3.70 12.75
N MET A 128 42.51 -2.74 12.28
CA MET A 128 42.44 -1.38 12.80
C MET A 128 41.11 -1.13 13.54
N SER A 129 41.21 -0.39 14.65
CA SER A 129 40.03 0.02 15.43
C SER A 129 39.43 1.35 14.99
N LYS A 130 40.27 2.22 14.42
CA LYS A 130 39.90 3.55 13.89
C LYS A 130 40.87 3.94 12.78
N LEU A 131 40.33 4.51 11.72
CA LEU A 131 41.06 5.10 10.61
C LEU A 131 40.49 6.49 10.33
N SER A 132 41.33 7.48 10.12
CA SER A 132 40.93 8.80 9.64
C SER A 132 41.90 9.20 8.54
N LEU A 133 41.37 9.57 7.40
CA LEU A 133 42.12 9.95 6.20
C LEU A 133 41.59 11.28 5.66
N VAL A 134 42.47 12.10 5.16
CA VAL A 134 42.18 13.31 4.40
C VAL A 134 42.62 13.04 2.96
N LEU A 135 41.67 13.13 2.00
CA LEU A 135 41.96 12.86 0.60
C LEU A 135 41.78 14.16 -0.19
N GLU A 136 42.89 14.69 -0.70
CA GLU A 136 42.96 15.91 -1.53
C GLU A 136 43.02 15.56 -3.03
N ASP A 137 42.46 14.43 -3.40
CA ASP A 137 42.52 13.89 -4.77
C ASP A 137 41.37 14.42 -5.63
N ASN A 138 41.69 15.31 -6.56
CA ASN A 138 40.71 15.88 -7.51
C ASN A 138 40.08 14.84 -8.46
N SER A 139 40.59 13.60 -8.49
CA SER A 139 39.92 12.50 -9.21
C SER A 139 38.63 12.04 -8.51
N ILE A 140 38.50 12.30 -7.20
CA ILE A 140 37.33 11.97 -6.41
C ILE A 140 36.15 12.90 -6.73
N CYS A 141 36.44 14.20 -6.90
CA CYS A 141 35.42 15.20 -7.25
C CYS A 141 36.03 16.29 -8.13
N LYS A 142 35.48 16.50 -9.30
CA LYS A 142 35.91 17.52 -10.27
C LYS A 142 35.25 18.89 -10.09
N HIS A 143 34.55 19.09 -8.96
CA HIS A 143 33.90 20.38 -8.71
C HIS A 143 34.95 21.47 -8.48
N PRO A 144 34.82 22.69 -9.08
CA PRO A 144 35.85 23.73 -9.01
C PRO A 144 36.18 24.21 -7.61
N THR A 145 35.22 24.10 -6.68
CA THR A 145 35.37 24.51 -5.28
C THR A 145 35.68 23.34 -4.35
N PHE A 146 35.92 22.15 -4.88
CA PHE A 146 36.29 20.98 -4.09
C PHE A 146 37.68 21.16 -3.49
N LEU A 147 37.78 20.90 -2.19
CA LEU A 147 39.07 20.93 -1.47
C LEU A 147 39.56 19.52 -1.14
N ARG A 148 38.74 18.76 -0.44
CA ARG A 148 39.12 17.45 0.07
C ARG A 148 37.94 16.64 0.51
N VAL A 149 38.16 15.34 0.79
CA VAL A 149 37.23 14.46 1.51
C VAL A 149 37.84 14.07 2.84
N ASP A 150 37.10 14.27 3.91
CA ASP A 150 37.44 13.74 5.23
C ASP A 150 36.72 12.39 5.39
N PHE A 151 37.48 11.29 5.42
CA PHE A 151 37.00 9.92 5.60
C PHE A 151 37.34 9.43 7.00
N SER A 152 36.40 8.83 7.68
CA SER A 152 36.63 8.12 8.93
C SER A 152 35.90 6.78 8.98
N LEU A 153 36.58 5.79 9.55
CA LEU A 153 36.05 4.45 9.83
C LEU A 153 36.36 4.13 11.29
N GLU A 154 35.37 3.75 12.06
CA GLU A 154 35.50 3.35 13.47
C GLU A 154 34.55 2.18 13.80
N LYS A 155 34.85 1.44 14.88
CA LYS A 155 33.95 0.41 15.38
C LYS A 155 32.57 1.01 15.68
N SER A 156 31.48 0.32 15.30
CA SER A 156 30.15 0.85 15.53
C SER A 156 29.90 1.09 17.02
N LYS A 157 29.36 2.27 17.32
CA LYS A 157 29.00 2.69 18.68
C LYS A 157 27.78 2.01 19.24
N LYS A 158 26.89 1.50 18.34
CA LYS A 158 25.68 0.81 18.76
C LYS A 158 25.96 -0.60 19.23
N GLN A 159 26.43 -1.44 18.34
CA GLN A 159 26.89 -2.79 18.61
C GLN A 159 27.94 -3.15 17.56
N PHE A 160 29.10 -3.63 18.00
CA PHE A 160 30.22 -3.91 17.11
C PHE A 160 30.22 -5.34 16.57
N GLN A 161 29.69 -6.30 17.31
CA GLN A 161 29.68 -7.72 16.95
C GLN A 161 28.27 -8.30 16.98
N TYR A 162 27.95 -9.10 15.98
CA TYR A 162 26.68 -9.83 15.87
C TYR A 162 26.94 -11.29 15.55
N THR A 163 26.15 -12.17 16.17
CA THR A 163 26.20 -13.63 16.02
C THR A 163 24.79 -14.19 15.82
N VAL A 164 24.66 -15.49 15.53
CA VAL A 164 23.36 -16.18 15.45
C VAL A 164 22.55 -16.03 16.75
N LYS A 165 23.22 -15.86 17.90
CA LYS A 165 22.52 -15.69 19.18
C LYS A 165 21.75 -14.38 19.25
N ASP A 166 22.16 -13.36 18.51
CA ASP A 166 21.48 -12.06 18.44
C ASP A 166 20.14 -12.16 17.70
N LEU A 167 19.92 -13.17 16.84
CA LEU A 167 18.61 -13.48 16.26
C LEU A 167 17.55 -13.78 17.32
N LYS A 168 17.94 -14.45 18.41
CA LYS A 168 17.00 -14.79 19.50
C LYS A 168 16.43 -13.57 20.21
N ASN A 169 17.09 -12.43 20.09
CA ASN A 169 16.67 -11.16 20.68
C ASN A 169 15.72 -10.37 19.76
N ILE A 170 15.47 -10.85 18.53
CA ILE A 170 14.50 -10.24 17.63
C ILE A 170 13.10 -10.65 18.10
N SER A 171 12.51 -9.84 18.97
CA SER A 171 11.13 -10.01 19.41
C SER A 171 10.23 -8.98 18.73
N CYS A 172 9.09 -9.42 18.21
CA CYS A 172 8.05 -8.52 17.69
C CYS A 172 7.50 -7.55 18.75
N LYS A 173 7.77 -7.81 20.05
CA LYS A 173 7.27 -7.02 21.17
C LYS A 173 8.21 -5.90 21.64
N THR A 174 9.50 -5.93 21.26
CA THR A 174 10.50 -4.94 21.72
C THR A 174 11.32 -4.40 20.54
N PRO A 175 10.94 -3.22 19.97
CA PRO A 175 11.45 -2.73 18.70
C PRO A 175 12.94 -2.38 18.58
N PRO A 176 13.71 -1.92 19.60
CA PRO A 176 15.00 -1.29 19.29
C PRO A 176 16.15 -2.26 18.95
N GLU A 177 16.21 -3.43 19.58
CA GLU A 177 17.37 -4.32 19.47
C GLU A 177 17.33 -5.20 18.22
N GLY A 178 16.16 -5.71 17.86
CA GLY A 178 15.98 -6.51 16.64
C GLY A 178 16.23 -5.72 15.34
N GLN A 179 15.92 -4.44 15.32
CA GLN A 179 16.14 -3.58 14.15
C GLN A 179 17.62 -3.45 13.78
N ASN A 180 18.52 -3.49 14.74
CA ASN A 180 19.96 -3.40 14.47
C ASN A 180 20.46 -4.65 13.74
N TYR A 181 20.03 -5.85 14.13
CA TYR A 181 20.42 -7.09 13.46
C TYR A 181 19.88 -7.14 12.02
N MET A 182 18.62 -6.76 11.80
CA MET A 182 18.03 -6.66 10.47
C MET A 182 18.75 -5.62 9.60
N SER A 183 19.19 -4.50 10.18
CA SER A 183 19.95 -3.47 9.47
C SER A 183 21.33 -3.98 9.00
N VAL A 184 21.98 -4.81 9.80
CA VAL A 184 23.24 -5.46 9.43
C VAL A 184 23.06 -6.36 8.20
N TRP A 185 22.05 -7.22 8.22
CA TRP A 185 21.75 -8.09 7.09
C TRP A 185 21.29 -7.33 5.85
N ASN A 186 20.52 -6.26 6.02
CA ASN A 186 20.19 -5.36 4.92
C ASN A 186 21.45 -4.78 4.26
N THR A 187 22.48 -4.42 5.07
CA THR A 187 23.76 -3.93 4.56
C THR A 187 24.50 -5.01 3.76
N ILE A 188 24.53 -6.25 4.25
CA ILE A 188 25.17 -7.38 3.57
C ILE A 188 24.44 -7.66 2.24
N MET A 189 23.12 -7.82 2.27
CA MET A 189 22.33 -8.08 1.06
C MET A 189 22.42 -6.95 0.04
N TYR A 190 22.41 -5.69 0.51
CA TYR A 190 22.63 -4.53 -0.36
C TYR A 190 24.01 -4.58 -1.01
N GLY A 191 25.07 -4.85 -0.26
CA GLY A 191 26.43 -4.93 -0.79
C GLY A 191 26.61 -6.03 -1.83
N ILE A 192 26.00 -7.20 -1.64
CA ILE A 192 26.00 -8.29 -2.64
C ILE A 192 25.29 -7.84 -3.91
N ALA A 193 24.08 -7.31 -3.78
CA ALA A 193 23.27 -6.90 -4.92
C ALA A 193 23.89 -5.70 -5.66
N ASP A 194 24.57 -4.79 -4.96
CA ASP A 194 25.19 -3.60 -5.55
C ASP A 194 26.42 -3.95 -6.41
N ASN A 195 27.07 -5.05 -6.12
CA ASN A 195 28.21 -5.56 -6.90
C ASN A 195 27.77 -6.32 -8.18
N SER A 196 26.47 -6.54 -8.41
CA SER A 196 26.00 -7.19 -9.64
C SER A 196 26.09 -6.23 -10.83
N SER A 197 26.90 -6.59 -11.85
CA SER A 197 27.02 -5.82 -13.10
C SER A 197 25.76 -5.88 -13.98
N LYS A 198 24.90 -6.89 -13.75
CA LYS A 198 23.69 -7.15 -14.54
C LYS A 198 22.50 -6.28 -14.14
N THR A 199 22.55 -5.64 -12.97
CA THR A 199 21.42 -4.92 -12.40
C THR A 199 21.75 -3.46 -12.10
N PHE A 200 20.71 -2.63 -11.97
CA PHE A 200 20.77 -1.28 -11.42
C PHE A 200 19.78 -1.14 -10.25
N SER A 201 20.02 -0.20 -9.36
CA SER A 201 19.14 0.08 -8.22
C SER A 201 18.34 1.35 -8.41
N THR A 202 17.11 1.36 -7.92
CA THR A 202 16.29 2.56 -7.74
C THR A 202 16.41 3.11 -6.31
N GLU A 203 15.90 4.31 -6.08
CA GLU A 203 15.97 4.97 -4.75
C GLU A 203 15.27 4.18 -3.64
N ASP A 204 14.19 3.48 -3.98
CA ASP A 204 13.43 2.60 -3.07
C ASP A 204 14.14 1.27 -2.79
N GLY A 205 15.34 1.04 -3.36
CA GLY A 205 16.15 -0.15 -3.14
C GLY A 205 15.78 -1.35 -4.00
N ASN A 206 14.82 -1.22 -4.90
CA ASN A 206 14.50 -2.28 -5.87
C ASN A 206 15.64 -2.42 -6.89
N ARG A 207 15.84 -3.64 -7.39
CA ARG A 207 16.87 -3.98 -8.37
C ARG A 207 16.24 -4.39 -9.68
N TYR A 208 16.66 -3.77 -10.79
CA TYR A 208 16.16 -4.06 -12.13
C TYR A 208 17.28 -4.54 -13.03
N LEU A 209 16.96 -5.40 -13.98
CA LEU A 209 17.93 -5.85 -14.98
C LEU A 209 18.24 -4.71 -15.95
N LYS A 210 19.51 -4.56 -16.31
CA LYS A 210 19.97 -3.60 -17.32
C LYS A 210 19.53 -3.97 -18.73
N SER A 211 19.42 -5.28 -19.02
CA SER A 211 18.89 -5.81 -20.26
C SER A 211 17.90 -6.92 -19.96
N SER A 212 16.68 -6.79 -20.46
CA SER A 212 15.63 -7.80 -20.35
C SER A 212 15.89 -9.03 -21.24
N ASP A 213 16.73 -8.90 -22.27
CA ASP A 213 16.98 -9.95 -23.24
C ASP A 213 17.69 -11.18 -22.64
N SER A 214 18.43 -10.97 -21.54
CA SER A 214 19.15 -12.06 -20.85
C SER A 214 18.24 -13.09 -20.16
N ILE A 215 16.93 -12.80 -20.04
CA ILE A 215 15.96 -13.71 -19.41
C ILE A 215 14.77 -14.04 -20.31
N GLY A 216 14.84 -13.71 -21.62
CA GLY A 216 13.74 -13.94 -22.56
C GLY A 216 12.50 -13.06 -22.31
N LEU A 217 12.64 -11.99 -21.55
CA LEU A 217 11.57 -11.03 -21.29
C LEU A 217 11.60 -9.96 -22.37
N GLN A 218 10.50 -9.85 -23.13
CA GLN A 218 10.36 -8.79 -24.12
C GLN A 218 10.24 -7.44 -23.43
N SER A 219 11.14 -6.51 -23.75
CA SER A 219 10.95 -5.11 -23.40
C SER A 219 9.81 -4.57 -24.27
N THR A 220 8.81 -3.97 -23.63
CA THR A 220 7.79 -3.23 -24.37
C THR A 220 8.23 -1.77 -24.45
N GLU A 221 8.56 -1.31 -25.66
CA GLU A 221 8.81 0.10 -25.90
C GLU A 221 7.49 0.85 -26.01
N HIS A 222 7.38 1.94 -25.30
CA HIS A 222 6.24 2.84 -25.37
C HIS A 222 6.63 4.06 -26.18
N GLN A 223 5.86 4.40 -27.23
CA GLN A 223 6.21 5.51 -28.13
C GLN A 223 6.26 6.86 -27.37
N GLU A 224 5.32 7.14 -26.49
CA GLU A 224 5.28 8.40 -25.73
C GLU A 224 6.26 8.38 -24.54
N GLY A 225 7.20 9.35 -24.56
CA GLY A 225 8.23 9.49 -23.53
C GLY A 225 9.37 8.49 -23.64
N MET A 226 9.46 7.75 -24.76
CA MET A 226 10.50 6.74 -25.02
C MET A 226 10.68 5.74 -23.87
N LEU A 227 9.57 5.33 -23.23
CA LEU A 227 9.61 4.47 -22.05
C LEU A 227 9.86 3.01 -22.44
N SER A 228 10.71 2.33 -21.70
CA SER A 228 10.91 0.88 -21.80
C SER A 228 10.54 0.19 -20.49
N SER A 229 9.91 -0.99 -20.58
CA SER A 229 9.63 -1.80 -19.41
C SER A 229 10.90 -2.52 -18.93
N ALA A 230 11.14 -2.52 -17.63
CA ALA A 230 12.17 -3.32 -17.01
C ALA A 230 11.56 -4.25 -15.94
N VAL A 231 12.09 -5.46 -15.89
CA VAL A 231 11.77 -6.41 -14.82
C VAL A 231 12.85 -6.33 -13.74
N GLY A 232 12.40 -6.39 -12.53
CA GLY A 232 13.27 -6.29 -11.36
C GLY A 232 12.76 -7.10 -10.19
N MET A 233 13.43 -6.93 -9.08
CA MET A 233 13.15 -7.62 -7.84
C MET A 233 13.23 -6.64 -6.67
N LYS A 234 12.22 -6.69 -5.83
CA LYS A 234 12.24 -6.16 -4.46
C LYS A 234 12.58 -7.31 -3.53
N SER A 235 13.53 -7.13 -2.64
CA SER A 235 13.91 -8.11 -1.64
C SER A 235 13.63 -7.59 -0.25
N SER A 236 12.85 -8.33 0.53
CA SER A 236 12.52 -7.97 1.92
C SER A 236 13.14 -9.01 2.86
N LEU A 237 13.79 -8.53 3.93
CA LEU A 237 14.29 -9.39 5.01
C LEU A 237 13.21 -9.58 6.06
N LEU A 238 13.04 -10.82 6.50
CA LEU A 238 12.07 -11.23 7.52
C LEU A 238 12.75 -12.10 8.56
N ALA A 239 12.36 -11.93 9.82
CA ALA A 239 12.70 -12.85 10.89
C ALA A 239 11.43 -13.60 11.29
N LEU A 240 11.42 -14.92 11.11
CA LEU A 240 10.27 -15.79 11.39
C LEU A 240 10.72 -16.93 12.29
N GLU A 241 9.92 -17.32 13.27
CA GLU A 241 10.30 -18.33 14.25
C GLU A 241 9.92 -19.76 13.86
N GLY A 242 8.85 -19.93 13.10
CA GLY A 242 8.35 -21.24 12.71
C GLY A 242 8.05 -22.18 13.90
N SER A 243 7.96 -23.46 13.62
CA SER A 243 7.67 -24.49 14.63
C SER A 243 8.79 -24.69 15.68
N THR A 244 10.00 -24.26 15.38
CA THR A 244 11.19 -24.44 16.23
C THR A 244 11.24 -23.44 17.40
N LYS A 245 10.39 -22.41 17.40
CA LYS A 245 10.42 -21.27 18.35
C LYS A 245 11.76 -20.53 18.42
N THR A 246 12.62 -20.75 17.45
CA THR A 246 13.86 -20.01 17.27
C THR A 246 13.72 -19.17 16.01
N PRO A 247 14.03 -17.86 16.05
CA PRO A 247 13.93 -17.03 14.86
C PRO A 247 14.94 -17.45 13.81
N HIS A 248 14.46 -17.58 12.60
CA HIS A 248 15.23 -17.79 11.38
C HIS A 248 15.12 -16.55 10.50
N LEU A 249 16.18 -16.26 9.77
CA LEU A 249 16.23 -15.12 8.87
C LEU A 249 15.90 -15.54 7.44
N TYR A 250 14.96 -14.85 6.82
CA TYR A 250 14.52 -15.12 5.46
C TYR A 250 14.66 -13.91 4.56
N LEU A 251 14.98 -14.16 3.31
CA LEU A 251 14.88 -13.21 2.22
C LEU A 251 13.65 -13.56 1.38
N ALA A 252 12.77 -12.57 1.18
CA ALA A 252 11.56 -12.70 0.37
C ALA A 252 11.71 -11.86 -0.91
N PRO A 253 12.09 -12.46 -2.06
CA PRO A 253 12.11 -11.79 -3.34
C PRO A 253 10.70 -11.68 -3.94
N GLU A 254 10.37 -10.49 -4.47
CA GLU A 254 9.14 -10.18 -5.19
C GLU A 254 9.48 -9.60 -6.56
N ILE A 255 8.87 -10.12 -7.61
CA ILE A 255 9.04 -9.57 -8.97
C ILE A 255 8.41 -8.18 -9.02
N GLN A 256 9.12 -7.24 -9.65
CA GLN A 256 8.65 -5.88 -9.90
C GLN A 256 8.75 -5.58 -11.39
N TYR A 257 7.74 -4.85 -11.90
CA TYR A 257 7.74 -4.34 -13.26
C TYR A 257 7.56 -2.84 -13.21
N ASP A 258 8.48 -2.11 -13.82
CA ASP A 258 8.41 -0.66 -13.92
C ASP A 258 8.84 -0.18 -15.30
N MET A 259 8.54 1.09 -15.60
CA MET A 259 8.95 1.74 -16.83
C MET A 259 9.99 2.81 -16.55
N PHE A 260 11.01 2.81 -17.37
CA PHE A 260 12.14 3.71 -17.27
C PHE A 260 12.33 4.48 -18.57
N HIS A 261 12.79 5.71 -18.44
CA HIS A 261 13.28 6.49 -19.57
C HIS A 261 14.65 5.97 -20.01
N PRO A 262 14.98 6.03 -21.32
CA PRO A 262 16.27 5.56 -21.82
C PRO A 262 17.42 6.40 -21.27
N GLU A 263 18.57 5.77 -21.12
CA GLU A 263 19.80 6.43 -20.70
C GLU A 263 20.36 7.35 -21.79
N TYR A 264 21.04 8.40 -21.37
CA TYR A 264 21.80 9.33 -22.24
C TYR A 264 20.98 10.02 -23.35
N THR A 265 19.65 9.93 -23.27
CA THR A 265 18.76 10.60 -24.24
C THR A 265 18.51 12.03 -23.79
N THR A 266 18.56 12.98 -24.72
CA THR A 266 18.24 14.37 -24.42
C THR A 266 16.76 14.53 -24.05
N VAL A 267 16.46 15.50 -23.21
CA VAL A 267 15.07 15.78 -22.87
C VAL A 267 14.28 16.24 -24.11
N ALA A 268 14.94 16.88 -25.08
CA ALA A 268 14.33 17.26 -26.36
C ALA A 268 13.86 16.02 -27.14
N GLU A 269 14.70 14.99 -27.29
CA GLU A 269 14.34 13.73 -27.99
C GLU A 269 13.16 13.04 -27.29
N ILE A 270 13.12 13.06 -25.95
CA ILE A 270 11.98 12.53 -25.21
C ILE A 270 10.72 13.35 -25.47
N MET A 271 10.82 14.68 -25.54
CA MET A 271 9.69 15.56 -25.86
C MET A 271 9.19 15.33 -27.30
N GLU A 272 10.09 15.10 -28.27
CA GLU A 272 9.76 14.77 -29.67
C GLU A 272 8.91 13.48 -29.77
N SER A 273 9.09 12.53 -28.87
CA SER A 273 8.35 11.27 -28.89
C SER A 273 6.86 11.40 -28.50
N PHE A 274 6.44 12.54 -27.96
CA PHE A 274 5.04 12.75 -27.58
C PHE A 274 4.18 13.09 -28.80
N HIS A 275 3.05 12.42 -28.91
CA HIS A 275 2.10 12.69 -30.00
C HIS A 275 1.61 14.15 -29.97
N GLY A 276 1.76 14.84 -31.08
CA GLY A 276 1.41 16.25 -31.26
C GLY A 276 2.53 17.22 -30.85
N PHE A 277 3.77 16.74 -30.67
CA PHE A 277 4.93 17.61 -30.50
C PHE A 277 5.10 18.57 -31.68
N VAL A 278 5.46 19.81 -31.35
CA VAL A 278 5.84 20.86 -32.33
C VAL A 278 7.09 21.59 -31.82
N PRO A 279 7.99 22.07 -32.73
CA PRO A 279 9.25 22.71 -32.29
C PRO A 279 9.13 24.01 -31.50
N ASN A 280 7.94 24.62 -31.50
CA ASN A 280 7.61 25.86 -30.77
C ASN A 280 6.60 25.63 -29.63
N LEU A 281 6.65 24.46 -29.00
CA LEU A 281 5.71 24.05 -27.98
C LEU A 281 5.81 24.94 -26.73
N HIS A 282 4.67 25.52 -26.32
CA HIS A 282 4.53 26.32 -25.11
C HIS A 282 4.01 25.49 -23.93
N MET A 283 4.45 25.82 -22.71
CA MET A 283 4.01 25.15 -21.47
C MET A 283 2.50 25.25 -21.22
N ASN A 284 1.82 26.28 -21.73
CA ASN A 284 0.38 26.48 -21.54
C ASN A 284 -0.49 25.67 -22.50
N SER A 285 0.08 25.09 -23.56
CA SER A 285 -0.63 24.19 -24.47
C SER A 285 -1.00 22.89 -23.74
N GLU A 286 -2.02 22.19 -24.22
CA GLU A 286 -2.44 20.89 -23.66
C GLU A 286 -1.30 19.86 -23.69
N ILE A 287 -0.59 19.81 -24.81
CA ILE A 287 0.57 18.92 -25.00
C ILE A 287 1.73 19.35 -24.09
N GLY A 288 2.01 20.67 -23.98
CA GLY A 288 3.04 21.17 -23.09
C GLY A 288 2.77 20.82 -21.62
N LYS A 289 1.54 20.95 -21.17
CA LYS A 289 1.12 20.52 -19.82
C LYS A 289 1.29 19.01 -19.63
N ARG A 290 0.96 18.21 -20.64
CA ARG A 290 1.10 16.74 -20.57
C ARG A 290 2.57 16.33 -20.47
N ILE A 291 3.45 16.94 -21.25
CA ILE A 291 4.91 16.74 -21.20
C ILE A 291 5.46 17.18 -19.84
N ALA A 292 5.11 18.39 -19.40
CA ALA A 292 5.54 18.92 -18.10
C ALA A 292 5.14 17.99 -16.95
N ASN A 293 3.91 17.49 -16.93
CA ASN A 293 3.45 16.53 -15.92
C ASN A 293 4.19 15.18 -15.98
N SER A 294 4.68 14.77 -17.15
CA SER A 294 5.44 13.54 -17.33
C SER A 294 6.90 13.66 -16.87
N LEU A 295 7.50 14.83 -17.04
CA LEU A 295 8.94 15.04 -16.82
C LEU A 295 9.26 15.78 -15.50
N ASN A 296 8.31 16.46 -14.88
CA ASN A 296 8.51 17.12 -13.60
C ASN A 296 8.91 16.10 -12.51
N GLY A 297 9.92 16.46 -11.72
CA GLY A 297 10.47 15.61 -10.68
C GLY A 297 11.55 14.63 -11.14
N LEU A 298 11.83 14.55 -12.45
CA LEU A 298 12.94 13.75 -12.97
C LEU A 298 14.27 14.50 -12.82
N ASP A 299 15.32 13.74 -12.61
CA ASP A 299 16.68 14.27 -12.52
C ASP A 299 17.34 14.36 -13.88
N ILE A 300 18.00 15.48 -14.13
CA ILE A 300 18.72 15.80 -15.38
C ILE A 300 20.20 15.98 -15.12
N VAL A 301 20.96 15.78 -16.18
CA VAL A 301 22.40 15.96 -16.23
C VAL A 301 22.72 16.94 -17.34
N LEU A 302 23.62 17.90 -17.07
CA LEU A 302 24.06 18.87 -18.07
C LEU A 302 25.01 18.20 -19.08
N ASN A 303 24.79 18.45 -20.37
CA ASN A 303 25.55 17.86 -21.46
C ASN A 303 26.09 18.93 -22.42
N TYR A 304 26.70 20.01 -21.91
CA TYR A 304 27.28 21.07 -22.71
C TYR A 304 28.49 21.73 -22.03
N GLY A 305 29.31 22.41 -22.79
CA GLY A 305 30.49 23.11 -22.32
C GLY A 305 31.41 22.17 -21.52
N ARG A 306 31.90 22.63 -20.36
CA ARG A 306 32.73 21.82 -19.44
C ARG A 306 32.06 20.56 -18.90
N TYR A 307 30.75 20.49 -18.97
CA TYR A 307 29.97 19.35 -18.44
C TYR A 307 29.86 18.19 -19.44
N ALA A 308 30.09 18.44 -20.74
CA ALA A 308 29.95 17.43 -21.82
C ALA A 308 30.87 16.22 -21.64
N ASN A 309 32.05 16.41 -21.05
CA ASN A 309 33.09 15.38 -20.91
C ASN A 309 33.19 14.81 -19.48
N MET A 310 32.27 15.17 -18.59
CA MET A 310 32.25 14.66 -17.21
C MET A 310 31.46 13.35 -17.13
N GLN A 311 32.13 12.20 -17.22
CA GLN A 311 31.44 10.89 -17.20
C GLN A 311 30.91 10.50 -15.80
N GLU A 312 31.57 10.89 -14.72
CA GLU A 312 31.25 10.41 -13.37
C GLU A 312 30.79 11.49 -12.38
N ASP A 313 31.20 12.75 -12.52
CA ASP A 313 30.87 13.86 -11.61
C ASP A 313 29.88 14.86 -12.24
N ARG A 314 28.86 14.36 -12.90
CA ARG A 314 27.84 15.20 -13.54
C ARG A 314 27.00 15.92 -12.49
N VAL A 315 26.75 17.21 -12.70
CA VAL A 315 25.81 17.97 -11.86
C VAL A 315 24.41 17.45 -12.13
N ILE A 316 23.78 16.85 -11.13
CA ILE A 316 22.40 16.36 -11.20
C ILE A 316 21.49 17.45 -10.66
N MET A 317 20.48 17.82 -11.42
CA MET A 317 19.44 18.76 -11.04
C MET A 317 18.07 18.16 -11.27
N THR A 318 17.08 18.51 -10.44
CA THR A 318 15.71 18.00 -10.59
C THR A 318 14.86 18.99 -11.37
N ILE A 319 14.07 18.52 -12.34
CA ILE A 319 13.11 19.34 -13.08
C ILE A 319 12.00 19.80 -12.12
N THR A 320 11.90 21.10 -11.90
CA THR A 320 10.86 21.73 -11.07
C THR A 320 9.69 22.27 -11.88
N GLY A 321 9.89 22.42 -13.21
CA GLY A 321 8.88 22.93 -14.12
C GLY A 321 9.44 23.26 -15.50
N PHE A 322 8.65 24.01 -16.26
CA PHE A 322 9.00 24.49 -17.59
C PHE A 322 8.70 25.99 -17.68
N THR A 323 9.40 26.69 -18.58
CA THR A 323 9.30 28.13 -18.78
C THR A 323 9.34 28.48 -20.27
N ASP A 324 9.34 29.77 -20.59
CA ASP A 324 9.42 30.28 -21.95
C ASP A 324 10.64 29.75 -22.72
N SER A 325 10.60 29.90 -24.06
CA SER A 325 11.66 29.42 -24.95
C SER A 325 12.98 30.17 -24.75
N PRO A 326 14.12 29.58 -25.16
CA PRO A 326 15.44 30.23 -25.14
C PRO A 326 15.51 31.59 -25.80
N LYS A 327 14.75 31.83 -26.89
CA LYS A 327 14.66 33.13 -27.54
C LYS A 327 13.95 34.17 -26.71
N ASN A 328 12.87 33.80 -25.98
CA ASN A 328 12.03 34.73 -25.28
C ASN A 328 12.51 34.97 -23.83
N LYS A 329 13.15 34.00 -23.22
CA LYS A 329 13.66 34.12 -21.85
C LYS A 329 14.95 34.93 -21.83
N ILE A 330 14.93 36.06 -21.13
CA ILE A 330 16.09 36.93 -20.96
C ILE A 330 17.02 36.36 -19.89
N TYR A 331 18.31 36.32 -20.19
CA TYR A 331 19.41 36.08 -19.26
C TYR A 331 19.97 37.42 -18.75
N LYS A 332 21.07 37.43 -18.05
CA LYS A 332 21.73 38.66 -17.57
C LYS A 332 22.01 39.63 -18.75
N ASN A 333 22.00 40.94 -18.50
CA ASN A 333 22.36 42.00 -19.48
C ASN A 333 21.49 42.08 -20.76
N ARG A 334 20.22 41.75 -20.68
CA ARG A 334 19.25 41.80 -21.80
C ARG A 334 19.52 40.85 -22.96
N ILE A 335 20.43 39.85 -22.79
CA ILE A 335 20.72 38.83 -23.77
C ILE A 335 19.74 37.68 -23.56
N SER A 336 19.17 37.09 -24.61
CA SER A 336 18.36 35.89 -24.51
C SER A 336 19.21 34.64 -24.18
N HIS A 337 18.61 33.60 -23.61
CA HIS A 337 19.32 32.34 -23.41
C HIS A 337 19.85 31.76 -24.72
N TYR A 338 19.14 31.93 -25.83
CA TYR A 338 19.62 31.50 -27.16
C TYR A 338 20.93 32.22 -27.55
N GLN A 339 20.98 33.55 -27.40
CA GLN A 339 22.19 34.34 -27.69
C GLN A 339 23.35 33.95 -26.78
N ARG A 340 23.07 33.67 -25.51
CA ARG A 340 24.05 33.19 -24.55
C ARG A 340 24.69 31.87 -24.97
N PHE A 341 23.87 30.87 -25.40
CA PHE A 341 24.42 29.56 -25.80
C PHE A 341 25.32 29.67 -27.01
N ILE A 342 25.02 30.55 -27.96
CA ILE A 342 25.89 30.87 -29.09
C ILE A 342 27.17 31.54 -28.61
N ALA A 343 27.08 32.59 -27.80
CA ALA A 343 28.24 33.44 -27.46
C ALA A 343 29.19 32.75 -26.45
N GLU A 344 28.68 32.03 -25.45
CA GLU A 344 29.50 31.43 -24.40
C GLU A 344 29.96 29.98 -24.71
N TYR A 345 29.21 29.25 -25.53
CA TYR A 345 29.44 27.81 -25.75
C TYR A 345 29.58 27.41 -27.21
N ASP A 346 29.46 28.37 -28.13
CA ASP A 346 29.45 28.15 -29.60
C ASP A 346 28.41 27.10 -30.02
N LEU A 347 27.25 27.09 -29.35
CA LEU A 347 26.25 26.07 -29.49
C LEU A 347 24.96 26.64 -30.06
N LYS A 348 24.66 26.26 -31.32
CA LYS A 348 23.43 26.63 -32.03
C LYS A 348 22.33 25.63 -31.68
N LEU A 349 21.30 26.10 -31.00
CA LEU A 349 20.17 25.26 -30.61
C LEU A 349 19.32 24.87 -31.82
N LYS A 350 18.93 23.58 -31.88
CA LYS A 350 18.01 23.03 -32.87
C LYS A 350 16.57 23.53 -32.66
N TYR A 351 16.15 23.68 -31.38
CA TYR A 351 14.82 24.09 -30.97
C TYR A 351 14.82 25.39 -30.14
N PRO A 352 15.19 26.53 -30.74
CA PRO A 352 15.30 27.79 -30.00
C PRO A 352 13.97 28.37 -29.51
N ASP A 353 12.86 27.88 -30.05
CA ASP A 353 11.49 28.30 -29.71
C ASP A 353 10.75 27.31 -28.80
N LEU A 354 11.40 26.17 -28.44
CA LEU A 354 10.84 25.18 -27.54
C LEU A 354 10.92 25.65 -26.07
N MET A 355 9.90 25.32 -25.25
CA MET A 355 9.90 25.64 -23.82
C MET A 355 11.14 25.06 -23.10
N MET A 356 11.75 25.86 -22.19
CA MET A 356 12.92 25.46 -21.43
C MET A 356 12.54 24.75 -20.13
N ILE A 357 13.47 23.92 -19.67
CA ILE A 357 13.40 23.26 -18.35
C ILE A 357 13.75 24.27 -17.26
N SER A 358 12.98 24.29 -16.18
CA SER A 358 13.25 25.02 -14.95
C SER A 358 13.71 24.07 -13.84
N THR A 359 14.79 24.44 -13.19
CA THR A 359 15.37 23.74 -12.02
C THR A 359 15.76 24.74 -10.97
N THR A 360 16.18 24.26 -9.79
CA THR A 360 16.79 25.11 -8.75
C THR A 360 18.18 24.59 -8.44
N ASN A 361 19.14 25.52 -8.27
CA ASN A 361 20.48 25.18 -7.77
C ASN A 361 20.45 24.93 -6.25
N ASP A 362 21.62 24.60 -5.66
CA ASP A 362 21.74 24.32 -4.23
C ASP A 362 21.49 25.54 -3.34
N GLU A 363 21.58 26.75 -3.90
CA GLU A 363 21.31 28.04 -3.25
C GLU A 363 19.82 28.46 -3.35
N GLY A 364 18.99 27.64 -4.03
CA GLY A 364 17.57 27.90 -4.22
C GLY A 364 17.27 28.83 -5.40
N GLU A 365 18.27 29.24 -6.21
CA GLU A 365 18.08 30.08 -7.37
C GLU A 365 17.55 29.27 -8.57
N GLY A 366 16.65 29.86 -9.35
CA GLY A 366 16.09 29.27 -10.56
C GLY A 366 17.13 29.19 -11.70
N CYS A 367 17.36 27.98 -12.19
CA CYS A 367 18.19 27.72 -13.36
C CYS A 367 17.33 27.28 -14.53
N PHE A 368 17.68 27.69 -15.77
CA PHE A 368 16.89 27.42 -16.95
C PHE A 368 17.78 26.79 -18.05
N PHE A 369 17.33 25.70 -18.63
CA PHE A 369 18.10 24.97 -19.64
C PHE A 369 17.24 24.61 -20.85
N PRO A 370 17.76 24.81 -22.09
CA PRO A 370 17.15 24.22 -23.28
C PRO A 370 17.10 22.69 -23.16
N PRO A 371 16.01 22.02 -23.57
CA PRO A 371 15.86 20.56 -23.42
C PRO A 371 16.92 19.74 -24.17
N GLU A 372 17.52 20.28 -25.23
CA GLU A 372 18.53 19.62 -26.06
C GLU A 372 19.95 19.61 -25.48
N VAL A 373 20.21 20.45 -24.44
CA VAL A 373 21.53 20.51 -23.79
C VAL A 373 21.57 19.75 -22.46
N VAL A 374 20.50 19.05 -22.13
CA VAL A 374 20.40 18.23 -20.93
C VAL A 374 19.89 16.84 -21.26
N THR A 375 20.42 15.84 -20.57
CA THR A 375 19.98 14.44 -20.64
C THR A 375 19.33 14.03 -19.34
N LEU A 376 18.43 13.05 -19.37
CA LEU A 376 17.95 12.44 -18.12
C LEU A 376 19.09 11.69 -17.43
N ALA A 377 19.13 11.74 -16.13
CA ALA A 377 20.02 10.89 -15.34
C ALA A 377 19.64 9.41 -15.55
N SER A 378 20.62 8.51 -15.39
CA SER A 378 20.41 7.09 -15.69
C SER A 378 19.29 6.48 -14.86
N TYR A 379 18.51 5.60 -15.47
CA TYR A 379 17.48 4.79 -14.84
C TYR A 379 16.37 5.58 -14.14
N GLN A 380 15.91 6.67 -14.77
CA GLN A 380 14.80 7.45 -14.24
C GLN A 380 13.47 6.72 -14.44
N ARG A 381 12.81 6.43 -13.30
CA ARG A 381 11.51 5.79 -13.27
C ARG A 381 10.40 6.81 -13.54
N LYS A 382 9.36 6.43 -14.27
CA LYS A 382 8.18 7.27 -14.46
C LYS A 382 7.42 7.43 -13.13
N THR A 383 7.31 8.66 -12.63
CA THR A 383 6.81 8.95 -11.27
C THR A 383 5.29 8.86 -11.12
N TYR A 384 4.52 8.99 -12.21
CA TYR A 384 3.05 9.03 -12.21
C TYR A 384 2.46 8.02 -13.19
N TRP A 385 2.54 6.73 -12.81
CA TRP A 385 1.88 5.69 -13.56
C TRP A 385 0.57 5.28 -12.87
N LYS A 386 -0.59 5.69 -13.42
CA LYS A 386 -1.85 4.98 -13.18
C LYS A 386 -1.93 3.88 -14.23
N VAL A 387 -1.65 2.65 -13.85
CA VAL A 387 -1.82 1.47 -14.72
C VAL A 387 -3.25 1.49 -15.29
N GLN A 388 -3.37 1.77 -16.57
CA GLN A 388 -4.65 1.72 -17.27
C GLN A 388 -5.06 0.26 -17.51
N LYS A 389 -6.38 0.00 -17.72
CA LYS A 389 -6.90 -1.36 -17.90
C LYS A 389 -6.25 -2.12 -19.07
N ASN A 390 -5.73 -1.40 -20.07
CA ASN A 390 -5.09 -1.94 -21.29
C ASN A 390 -3.55 -1.76 -21.30
N ASP A 391 -2.95 -1.51 -20.15
CA ASP A 391 -1.53 -1.26 -20.03
C ASP A 391 -0.70 -2.51 -20.37
N PRO A 392 0.33 -2.41 -21.20
CA PRO A 392 1.24 -3.51 -21.47
C PRO A 392 1.86 -4.14 -20.23
N LEU A 393 2.21 -3.33 -19.20
CA LEU A 393 2.75 -3.83 -17.93
C LEU A 393 1.76 -4.77 -17.21
N ARG A 394 0.46 -4.50 -17.32
CA ARG A 394 -0.54 -5.38 -16.70
C ARG A 394 -0.57 -6.77 -17.33
N LYS A 395 -0.30 -6.86 -18.62
CA LYS A 395 -0.19 -8.17 -19.31
C LYS A 395 1.05 -8.94 -18.84
N LEU A 396 2.15 -8.25 -18.56
CA LEU A 396 3.37 -8.85 -18.02
C LEU A 396 3.21 -9.33 -16.58
N GLN A 397 2.28 -8.73 -15.81
CA GLN A 397 2.01 -9.11 -14.42
C GLN A 397 1.08 -10.33 -14.29
N ILE A 398 0.40 -10.73 -15.37
CA ILE A 398 -0.49 -11.91 -15.38
C ILE A 398 0.34 -13.11 -15.82
N GLU A 399 0.93 -13.81 -14.87
CA GLU A 399 1.76 -14.97 -15.12
C GLU A 399 1.16 -16.23 -14.49
N THR A 400 1.49 -17.39 -15.06
CA THR A 400 1.18 -18.66 -14.40
C THR A 400 2.09 -18.84 -13.18
N PRO A 401 1.67 -19.56 -12.14
CA PRO A 401 2.49 -19.81 -10.96
C PRO A 401 3.87 -20.41 -11.25
N ASP A 402 3.93 -21.39 -12.15
CA ASP A 402 5.19 -22.03 -12.57
C ASP A 402 6.16 -20.99 -13.16
N LEU A 403 5.70 -20.16 -14.09
CA LEU A 403 6.50 -19.13 -14.73
C LEU A 403 6.94 -18.05 -13.73
N SER A 404 6.08 -17.71 -12.77
CA SER A 404 6.41 -16.73 -11.73
C SER A 404 7.54 -17.21 -10.82
N ILE A 405 7.54 -18.50 -10.44
CA ILE A 405 8.61 -19.08 -9.63
C ILE A 405 9.92 -19.14 -10.43
N GLU A 406 9.88 -19.62 -11.68
CA GLU A 406 11.06 -19.71 -12.55
C GLU A 406 11.70 -18.33 -12.77
N LYS A 407 10.88 -17.31 -13.06
CA LYS A 407 11.37 -15.94 -13.21
C LYS A 407 11.94 -15.38 -11.90
N THR A 408 11.28 -15.63 -10.77
CA THR A 408 11.79 -15.21 -9.45
C THR A 408 13.15 -15.82 -9.18
N ASP A 409 13.35 -17.09 -9.52
CA ASP A 409 14.61 -17.81 -9.34
C ASP A 409 15.72 -17.25 -10.25
N THR A 410 15.39 -16.99 -11.50
CA THR A 410 16.30 -16.40 -12.47
C THR A 410 16.74 -14.97 -12.09
N LEU A 411 15.78 -14.14 -11.66
CA LEU A 411 16.06 -12.79 -11.15
C LEU A 411 16.88 -12.86 -9.86
N PHE A 412 16.56 -13.77 -8.96
CA PHE A 412 17.30 -13.95 -7.72
C PHE A 412 18.78 -14.27 -8.00
N LYS A 413 19.07 -15.20 -8.90
CA LYS A 413 20.44 -15.55 -9.31
C LYS A 413 21.17 -14.40 -10.02
N ALA A 414 20.44 -13.53 -10.71
CA ALA A 414 21.01 -12.35 -11.33
C ALA A 414 21.40 -11.25 -10.31
N VAL A 415 20.57 -11.05 -9.29
CA VAL A 415 20.80 -10.05 -8.22
C VAL A 415 21.76 -10.60 -7.16
N TYR A 416 21.61 -11.89 -6.80
CA TYR A 416 22.41 -12.58 -5.77
C TYR A 416 23.11 -13.80 -6.38
N PRO A 417 24.25 -13.61 -7.03
CA PRO A 417 25.00 -14.72 -7.65
C PRO A 417 25.37 -15.80 -6.63
N GLU A 418 25.26 -17.07 -7.00
CA GLU A 418 25.51 -18.21 -6.12
C GLU A 418 26.92 -18.19 -5.50
N SER A 419 27.92 -17.75 -6.26
CA SER A 419 29.28 -17.56 -5.75
C SER A 419 29.40 -16.57 -4.57
N LYS A 420 28.41 -15.67 -4.41
CA LYS A 420 28.36 -14.69 -3.33
C LYS A 420 27.37 -15.07 -2.22
N THR A 421 26.46 -15.99 -2.48
CA THR A 421 25.39 -16.40 -1.55
C THR A 421 25.57 -17.81 -0.98
N SER A 422 26.55 -18.56 -1.48
CA SER A 422 26.94 -19.85 -0.93
C SER A 422 28.48 -19.86 -0.76
N ASN A 423 28.94 -19.38 0.36
CA ASN A 423 30.35 -19.25 0.68
C ASN A 423 30.67 -19.73 2.11
N SER A 424 31.92 -19.59 2.55
CA SER A 424 32.34 -20.00 3.90
C SER A 424 31.76 -19.18 5.05
N PHE A 425 31.08 -18.06 4.76
CA PHE A 425 30.54 -17.16 5.77
C PHE A 425 29.05 -17.41 6.03
N PHE A 426 28.24 -17.61 5.00
CA PHE A 426 26.82 -17.88 5.09
C PHE A 426 26.29 -18.55 3.82
N SER A 427 25.07 -19.08 3.89
CA SER A 427 24.38 -19.62 2.71
C SER A 427 22.94 -19.13 2.64
N ILE A 428 22.38 -19.06 1.42
CA ILE A 428 20.97 -18.79 1.18
C ILE A 428 20.37 -20.06 0.56
N SER A 429 19.25 -20.51 1.13
CA SER A 429 18.58 -21.74 0.70
C SER A 429 17.84 -21.56 -0.64
N THR A 430 17.43 -22.67 -1.23
CA THR A 430 16.36 -22.70 -2.23
C THR A 430 15.03 -22.26 -1.63
N PRO A 431 13.98 -22.00 -2.42
CA PRO A 431 12.66 -21.67 -1.92
C PRO A 431 12.15 -22.64 -0.85
N VAL A 432 11.64 -22.10 0.25
CA VAL A 432 11.21 -22.89 1.41
C VAL A 432 9.89 -23.60 1.11
N GLN A 433 9.84 -24.89 1.39
CA GLN A 433 8.61 -25.67 1.35
C GLN A 433 7.85 -25.53 2.68
N LEU A 434 6.53 -25.43 2.60
CA LEU A 434 5.65 -25.19 3.72
C LEU A 434 4.54 -26.25 3.74
N ASP A 435 4.05 -26.53 4.93
CA ASP A 435 2.84 -27.30 5.15
C ASP A 435 1.68 -26.37 5.49
N GLY A 436 0.55 -26.61 4.87
CA GLY A 436 -0.70 -25.94 5.15
C GLY A 436 -1.88 -26.91 5.08
N TYR A 437 -3.07 -26.37 5.26
CA TYR A 437 -4.30 -27.14 5.10
C TYR A 437 -5.42 -26.26 4.58
N VAL A 438 -6.43 -26.85 3.96
CA VAL A 438 -7.60 -26.15 3.45
C VAL A 438 -8.77 -26.36 4.41
N LEU A 439 -9.35 -25.28 4.90
CA LEU A 439 -10.59 -25.30 5.66
C LEU A 439 -11.76 -25.57 4.71
N LYS A 440 -12.80 -26.20 5.22
CA LYS A 440 -14.05 -26.34 4.48
C LYS A 440 -14.71 -24.97 4.33
N ALA A 441 -14.98 -24.57 3.09
CA ALA A 441 -15.74 -23.36 2.84
C ALA A 441 -17.19 -23.52 3.36
N PRO A 442 -17.76 -22.52 4.05
CA PRO A 442 -19.16 -22.55 4.47
C PRO A 442 -20.09 -22.47 3.25
N ASN A 443 -21.23 -23.15 3.30
CA ASN A 443 -22.22 -23.03 2.24
C ASN A 443 -23.09 -21.79 2.43
N MET A 444 -23.39 -21.12 1.33
CA MET A 444 -24.32 -20.00 1.32
C MET A 444 -25.77 -20.52 1.25
N LEU A 445 -26.55 -20.18 2.24
CA LEU A 445 -27.95 -20.51 2.32
C LEU A 445 -28.79 -19.31 1.88
N TYR A 446 -29.71 -19.57 0.96
CA TYR A 446 -30.69 -18.63 0.40
C TYR A 446 -32.08 -19.03 0.80
N ARG A 447 -33.05 -18.13 0.71
CA ARG A 447 -34.45 -18.43 1.02
C ARG A 447 -35.11 -19.22 -0.16
N GLY A 448 -35.52 -20.42 0.12
CA GLY A 448 -36.23 -21.29 -0.83
C GLY A 448 -35.36 -21.82 -1.99
N PRO A 449 -35.96 -22.68 -2.81
CA PRO A 449 -35.24 -23.33 -3.92
C PRO A 449 -34.85 -22.34 -5.04
N GLU A 450 -35.54 -21.22 -5.15
CA GLU A 450 -35.29 -20.17 -6.14
C GLU A 450 -34.11 -19.27 -5.76
N ARG A 451 -33.40 -19.55 -4.65
CA ARG A 451 -32.26 -18.77 -4.12
C ARG A 451 -32.60 -17.29 -3.91
N LEU A 452 -33.74 -17.02 -3.30
CA LEU A 452 -34.17 -15.67 -2.95
C LEU A 452 -33.31 -15.10 -1.82
N LEU A 453 -33.26 -13.75 -1.75
CA LEU A 453 -32.52 -13.08 -0.67
C LEU A 453 -33.08 -13.46 0.69
N CYS A 454 -32.19 -13.73 1.65
CA CYS A 454 -32.57 -14.16 3.01
C CYS A 454 -33.34 -13.08 3.76
N LEU A 455 -32.83 -11.84 3.71
CA LEU A 455 -33.47 -10.68 4.33
C LEU A 455 -33.55 -9.56 3.29
N PRO A 456 -34.64 -9.53 2.48
CA PRO A 456 -34.84 -8.49 1.48
C PRO A 456 -35.28 -7.18 2.16
N THR A 457 -34.81 -6.07 1.61
CA THR A 457 -35.27 -4.72 1.95
C THR A 457 -36.41 -4.31 1.02
N LEU A 458 -37.41 -3.62 1.58
CA LEU A 458 -38.52 -3.07 0.79
C LEU A 458 -38.04 -1.81 0.05
N MET A 459 -38.33 -1.74 -1.24
CA MET A 459 -38.04 -0.59 -2.11
C MET A 459 -39.32 0.22 -2.37
N ASN A 460 -39.83 0.92 -1.33
CA ASN A 460 -41.13 1.63 -1.42
C ASN A 460 -40.97 3.12 -1.70
N ASN A 461 -39.77 3.68 -1.42
CA ASN A 461 -39.54 5.11 -1.54
C ASN A 461 -38.14 5.37 -2.12
N TRP A 462 -37.95 5.08 -3.40
CA TRP A 462 -36.68 5.24 -4.09
C TRP A 462 -36.80 6.07 -5.37
N VAL A 463 -35.67 6.59 -5.85
CA VAL A 463 -35.61 7.46 -7.01
C VAL A 463 -34.55 6.99 -8.00
N MET A 464 -34.85 7.07 -9.28
CA MET A 464 -33.91 6.94 -10.39
C MET A 464 -33.54 8.32 -10.90
N ILE A 465 -32.28 8.67 -10.88
CA ILE A 465 -31.75 9.98 -11.31
C ILE A 465 -30.91 9.79 -12.56
N PHE A 466 -31.29 10.43 -13.66
CA PHE A 466 -30.53 10.50 -14.90
C PHE A 466 -29.81 11.84 -15.00
N VAL A 467 -28.51 11.82 -15.25
CA VAL A 467 -27.65 13.03 -15.28
C VAL A 467 -27.44 13.49 -16.70
N GLN A 468 -27.65 14.79 -16.96
CA GLN A 468 -27.34 15.48 -18.22
C GLN A 468 -28.03 14.90 -19.48
N GLY A 469 -29.34 14.62 -19.37
CA GLY A 469 -30.15 14.24 -20.53
C GLY A 469 -29.99 12.80 -21.03
N GLU A 470 -29.25 11.99 -20.32
CA GLU A 470 -29.12 10.55 -20.63
C GLU A 470 -30.33 9.79 -20.12
N GLU A 471 -31.23 9.42 -21.02
CA GLU A 471 -32.52 8.83 -20.69
C GLU A 471 -32.54 7.33 -20.95
N LEU A 472 -32.85 6.55 -19.93
CA LEU A 472 -33.20 5.13 -20.04
C LEU A 472 -34.44 4.88 -19.17
N PRO A 473 -35.62 5.41 -19.55
CA PRO A 473 -36.81 5.39 -18.69
C PRO A 473 -37.27 3.98 -18.35
N THR A 474 -37.04 3.01 -19.21
CA THR A 474 -37.37 1.59 -18.97
C THR A 474 -36.46 0.91 -17.96
N PHE A 475 -35.25 1.44 -17.73
CA PHE A 475 -34.26 0.81 -16.82
C PHE A 475 -34.76 0.80 -15.37
N GLY A 476 -35.37 1.87 -14.89
CA GLY A 476 -35.92 1.93 -13.54
C GLY A 476 -37.02 0.87 -13.31
N ARG A 477 -37.89 0.70 -14.28
CA ARG A 477 -38.95 -0.36 -14.24
C ARG A 477 -38.29 -1.75 -14.25
N TYR A 478 -37.35 -1.98 -15.16
CA TYR A 478 -36.63 -3.23 -15.28
C TYR A 478 -35.91 -3.60 -13.96
N LEU A 479 -35.20 -2.65 -13.34
CA LEU A 479 -34.53 -2.85 -12.06
C LEU A 479 -35.54 -3.18 -10.94
N GLY A 480 -36.69 -2.49 -10.89
CA GLY A 480 -37.77 -2.79 -9.92
C GLY A 480 -38.33 -4.20 -10.10
N ASP A 481 -38.52 -4.65 -11.36
CA ASP A 481 -38.95 -6.02 -11.65
C ASP A 481 -37.90 -7.06 -11.24
N GLN A 482 -36.60 -6.78 -11.44
CA GLN A 482 -35.51 -7.65 -10.97
C GLN A 482 -35.49 -7.73 -9.43
N PHE A 483 -35.73 -6.63 -8.73
CA PHE A 483 -35.90 -6.67 -7.27
C PHE A 483 -37.07 -7.59 -6.87
N ARG A 484 -38.21 -7.49 -7.51
CA ARG A 484 -39.38 -8.36 -7.26
C ARG A 484 -39.06 -9.83 -7.49
N VAL A 485 -38.34 -10.15 -8.56
CA VAL A 485 -37.93 -11.53 -8.86
C VAL A 485 -37.03 -12.10 -7.74
N HIS A 486 -36.03 -11.34 -7.28
CA HIS A 486 -35.06 -11.81 -6.30
C HIS A 486 -35.56 -11.76 -4.86
N THR A 487 -36.51 -10.92 -4.54
CA THR A 487 -37.02 -10.74 -3.17
C THR A 487 -38.37 -11.40 -2.92
N LYS A 488 -39.21 -11.58 -3.96
CA LYS A 488 -40.67 -11.92 -3.91
C LYS A 488 -41.45 -10.92 -3.04
N VAL A 489 -40.97 -9.70 -2.93
CA VAL A 489 -41.61 -8.61 -2.22
C VAL A 489 -42.09 -7.58 -3.22
N SER A 490 -43.29 -7.02 -2.98
CA SER A 490 -43.80 -5.91 -3.78
C SER A 490 -42.94 -4.67 -3.58
N ASN A 491 -42.46 -4.08 -4.65
CA ASN A 491 -41.72 -2.84 -4.63
C ASN A 491 -42.46 -1.80 -5.45
N ASP A 492 -42.44 -0.55 -4.98
CA ASP A 492 -43.04 0.55 -5.74
C ASP A 492 -42.13 0.91 -6.94
N PRO A 493 -42.70 1.38 -8.04
CA PRO A 493 -41.88 1.90 -9.13
C PRO A 493 -41.05 3.11 -8.68
N PRO A 494 -39.90 3.33 -9.29
CA PRO A 494 -39.06 4.47 -8.90
C PRO A 494 -39.70 5.79 -9.34
N TRP A 495 -39.51 6.82 -8.53
CA TRP A 495 -39.61 8.18 -9.03
C TRP A 495 -38.45 8.44 -10.01
N VAL A 496 -38.79 9.03 -11.16
CA VAL A 496 -37.76 9.35 -12.17
C VAL A 496 -37.46 10.85 -12.13
N SER A 497 -36.21 11.21 -12.07
CA SER A 497 -35.73 12.60 -12.07
C SER A 497 -34.62 12.75 -13.12
N TYR A 498 -34.73 13.80 -13.91
CA TYR A 498 -33.68 14.23 -14.85
C TYR A 498 -33.03 15.49 -14.35
N THR A 499 -31.72 15.56 -14.38
CA THR A 499 -31.03 16.72 -13.79
C THR A 499 -29.80 17.17 -14.56
N GLY A 500 -29.68 18.49 -14.73
CA GLY A 500 -28.42 19.16 -15.01
C GLY A 500 -27.72 19.69 -13.73
N ASN A 501 -28.43 19.70 -12.58
CA ASN A 501 -27.92 20.17 -11.31
C ASN A 501 -28.16 19.15 -10.19
N LEU A 502 -27.15 18.33 -9.93
CA LEU A 502 -27.18 17.28 -8.92
C LEU A 502 -27.45 17.82 -7.51
N GLU A 503 -26.87 18.94 -7.12
CA GLU A 503 -27.03 19.53 -5.79
C GLU A 503 -28.50 19.81 -5.47
N PHE A 504 -29.19 20.49 -6.37
CA PHE A 504 -30.63 20.79 -6.22
C PHE A 504 -31.47 19.51 -6.16
N THR A 505 -31.14 18.55 -7.03
CA THR A 505 -31.85 17.27 -7.08
C THR A 505 -31.72 16.49 -5.78
N PHE A 506 -30.51 16.38 -5.22
CA PHE A 506 -30.30 15.71 -3.95
C PHE A 506 -31.04 16.39 -2.79
N GLN A 507 -31.08 17.71 -2.79
CA GLN A 507 -31.84 18.46 -1.79
C GLN A 507 -33.34 18.11 -1.86
N ALA A 508 -33.89 18.00 -3.06
CA ALA A 508 -35.30 17.64 -3.28
C ALA A 508 -35.60 16.16 -2.94
N GLN A 509 -34.60 15.28 -2.94
CA GLN A 509 -34.78 13.84 -2.67
C GLN A 509 -34.47 13.43 -1.22
N ARG A 510 -34.35 14.38 -0.29
CA ARG A 510 -34.20 14.07 1.14
C ARG A 510 -35.31 13.16 1.65
N GLY A 511 -34.94 12.15 2.46
CA GLY A 511 -35.87 11.18 3.03
C GLY A 511 -36.19 10.01 2.10
N ARG A 512 -35.57 9.93 0.89
CA ARG A 512 -35.62 8.73 0.08
C ARG A 512 -34.79 7.60 0.67
N GLN A 513 -35.25 6.36 0.48
CA GLN A 513 -34.49 5.18 0.91
C GLN A 513 -33.19 5.04 0.14
N ILE A 514 -33.22 5.27 -1.18
CA ILE A 514 -32.05 5.24 -2.04
C ILE A 514 -32.29 6.02 -3.34
N ALA A 515 -31.26 6.66 -3.84
CA ALA A 515 -31.19 7.21 -5.18
C ALA A 515 -30.27 6.34 -6.06
N VAL A 516 -30.82 5.76 -7.12
CA VAL A 516 -30.04 5.07 -8.15
C VAL A 516 -29.71 6.09 -9.23
N ILE A 517 -28.41 6.35 -9.43
CA ILE A 517 -27.94 7.43 -10.31
C ILE A 517 -27.30 6.82 -11.54
N VAL A 518 -27.81 7.21 -12.71
CA VAL A 518 -27.25 6.81 -14.00
C VAL A 518 -26.47 7.99 -14.60
N THR A 519 -25.17 7.79 -14.84
CA THR A 519 -24.26 8.83 -15.33
C THR A 519 -23.25 8.25 -16.31
N LYS A 520 -22.76 9.04 -17.26
CA LYS A 520 -21.63 8.62 -18.12
C LYS A 520 -20.31 8.63 -17.36
N LYS A 521 -19.47 7.66 -17.69
CA LYS A 521 -18.13 7.55 -17.09
C LYS A 521 -17.25 8.79 -17.33
N GLU A 522 -17.39 9.42 -18.49
CA GLU A 522 -16.63 10.63 -18.86
C GLU A 522 -16.89 11.85 -17.95
N TYR A 523 -18.07 11.95 -17.31
CA TYR A 523 -18.39 13.06 -16.42
C TYR A 523 -17.66 12.99 -15.07
N ASN A 524 -17.08 11.87 -14.71
CA ASN A 524 -16.29 11.65 -13.49
C ASN A 524 -16.95 12.21 -12.20
N LEU A 525 -18.25 11.98 -12.04
CA LEU A 525 -19.08 12.54 -10.97
C LEU A 525 -19.05 11.74 -9.67
N HIS A 526 -18.35 10.62 -9.63
CA HIS A 526 -18.34 9.72 -8.46
C HIS A 526 -18.10 10.44 -7.13
N ASN A 527 -17.05 11.27 -7.06
CA ASN A 527 -16.75 11.99 -5.82
C ASN A 527 -17.83 13.03 -5.48
N THR A 528 -18.39 13.70 -6.48
CA THR A 528 -19.49 14.66 -6.28
C THR A 528 -20.73 13.96 -5.74
N ILE A 529 -21.13 12.85 -6.34
CA ILE A 529 -22.27 12.04 -5.90
C ILE A 529 -22.10 11.58 -4.44
N ARG A 530 -20.92 11.04 -4.09
CA ARG A 530 -20.61 10.62 -2.72
C ARG A 530 -20.67 11.74 -1.70
N ASN A 531 -20.31 12.95 -2.09
CA ASN A 531 -20.41 14.12 -1.22
C ASN A 531 -21.85 14.57 -1.03
N LEU A 532 -22.67 14.54 -2.10
CA LEU A 532 -24.09 14.87 -2.05
C LEU A 532 -24.87 13.84 -1.25
N GLU A 533 -24.54 12.55 -1.40
CA GLU A 533 -25.04 11.45 -0.56
C GLU A 533 -24.93 11.81 0.92
N ARG A 534 -23.72 12.24 1.34
CA ARG A 534 -23.46 12.61 2.73
C ARG A 534 -24.09 13.93 3.15
N LYS A 535 -24.04 14.94 2.28
CA LYS A 535 -24.58 16.28 2.59
C LYS A 535 -26.08 16.29 2.78
N HIS A 536 -26.79 15.54 1.97
CA HIS A 536 -28.26 15.53 1.95
C HIS A 536 -28.87 14.30 2.62
N ASP A 537 -28.04 13.38 3.11
CA ASP A 537 -28.45 12.13 3.77
C ASP A 537 -29.39 11.28 2.88
N VAL A 538 -28.98 11.14 1.60
CA VAL A 538 -29.68 10.32 0.61
C VAL A 538 -28.73 9.23 0.12
N PRO A 539 -28.94 7.95 0.49
CA PRO A 539 -28.11 6.84 -0.01
C PRO A 539 -28.12 6.78 -1.52
N CYS A 540 -26.97 6.50 -2.11
CA CYS A 540 -26.85 6.44 -3.56
C CYS A 540 -26.24 5.14 -4.03
N TYR A 541 -26.74 4.69 -5.18
CA TYR A 541 -26.10 3.66 -5.98
C TYR A 541 -25.82 4.21 -7.38
N GLU A 542 -24.58 4.17 -7.82
CA GLU A 542 -24.15 4.75 -9.08
C GLU A 542 -23.98 3.66 -10.14
N ILE A 543 -24.57 3.87 -11.31
CA ILE A 543 -24.49 2.99 -12.47
C ILE A 543 -24.03 3.82 -13.67
N THR A 544 -23.09 3.30 -14.46
CA THR A 544 -22.73 3.96 -15.71
C THR A 544 -23.82 3.75 -16.76
N TYR A 545 -24.07 4.77 -17.56
CA TYR A 545 -25.06 4.73 -18.64
C TYR A 545 -24.83 3.56 -19.60
N GLU A 546 -23.55 3.34 -19.97
CA GLU A 546 -23.15 2.28 -20.88
C GLU A 546 -23.49 0.89 -20.32
N TYR A 547 -23.30 0.71 -18.99
CA TYR A 547 -23.64 -0.56 -18.34
C TYR A 547 -25.14 -0.76 -18.21
N ALA A 548 -25.88 0.28 -17.84
CA ALA A 548 -27.32 0.24 -17.75
C ALA A 548 -27.94 -0.06 -19.13
N LYS A 549 -27.44 0.59 -20.19
CA LYS A 549 -27.86 0.33 -21.58
C LYS A 549 -27.55 -1.10 -22.00
N LYS A 550 -26.37 -1.59 -21.72
CA LYS A 550 -25.99 -2.99 -22.02
C LYS A 550 -26.91 -3.99 -21.34
N ILE A 551 -27.30 -3.73 -20.09
CA ILE A 551 -28.26 -4.59 -19.36
C ILE A 551 -29.60 -4.65 -20.11
N LEU A 552 -30.15 -3.51 -20.55
CA LEU A 552 -31.40 -3.47 -21.28
C LEU A 552 -31.30 -4.13 -22.64
N ASP A 553 -30.28 -3.79 -23.44
CA ASP A 553 -30.12 -4.27 -24.81
C ASP A 553 -29.89 -5.78 -24.88
N GLN A 554 -29.21 -6.35 -23.88
CA GLN A 554 -28.89 -7.77 -23.82
C GLN A 554 -29.76 -8.57 -22.83
N ASN A 555 -30.73 -7.92 -22.20
CA ASN A 555 -31.58 -8.51 -21.16
C ASN A 555 -30.77 -9.24 -20.04
N LEU A 556 -29.69 -8.59 -19.57
CA LEU A 556 -28.81 -9.21 -18.59
C LEU A 556 -29.39 -9.16 -17.17
N PRO A 557 -29.24 -10.20 -16.36
CA PRO A 557 -29.73 -10.20 -14.98
C PRO A 557 -29.05 -9.11 -14.14
N CYS A 558 -29.84 -8.41 -13.32
CA CYS A 558 -29.36 -7.37 -12.39
C CYS A 558 -29.04 -7.92 -11.01
N SER A 559 -28.85 -9.22 -10.81
CA SER A 559 -28.66 -9.85 -9.50
C SER A 559 -27.55 -9.18 -8.67
N LYS A 560 -26.44 -8.81 -9.32
CA LYS A 560 -25.36 -8.08 -8.65
C LYS A 560 -25.84 -6.72 -8.13
N ILE A 561 -26.55 -5.94 -8.93
CA ILE A 561 -27.07 -4.62 -8.55
C ILE A 561 -28.09 -4.77 -7.41
N VAL A 562 -28.98 -5.74 -7.52
CA VAL A 562 -29.98 -6.05 -6.47
C VAL A 562 -29.31 -6.42 -5.16
N ASN A 563 -28.29 -7.28 -5.20
CA ASN A 563 -27.55 -7.71 -4.02
C ASN A 563 -26.82 -6.54 -3.35
N GLU A 564 -26.14 -5.69 -4.13
CA GLU A 564 -25.41 -4.53 -3.62
C GLU A 564 -26.36 -3.48 -3.01
N ILE A 565 -27.50 -3.21 -3.63
CA ILE A 565 -28.50 -2.29 -3.10
C ILE A 565 -29.16 -2.88 -1.84
N ASN A 566 -29.54 -4.16 -1.85
CA ASN A 566 -30.11 -4.82 -0.69
C ASN A 566 -29.18 -4.76 0.51
N ALA A 567 -27.92 -5.14 0.31
CA ALA A 567 -26.88 -5.09 1.35
C ALA A 567 -26.65 -3.66 1.87
N LYS A 568 -26.57 -2.67 0.98
CA LYS A 568 -26.40 -1.25 1.34
C LYS A 568 -27.56 -0.74 2.21
N LEU A 569 -28.77 -1.22 1.98
CA LEU A 569 -29.97 -0.88 2.77
C LEU A 569 -30.11 -1.73 4.03
N GLY A 570 -29.12 -2.54 4.38
CA GLY A 570 -29.11 -3.36 5.59
C GLY A 570 -29.89 -4.67 5.45
N GLY A 571 -30.05 -5.19 4.23
CA GLY A 571 -30.55 -6.54 3.99
C GLY A 571 -29.46 -7.61 4.04
N LEU A 572 -29.84 -8.87 4.07
CA LEU A 572 -28.95 -10.03 3.94
C LEU A 572 -29.30 -10.80 2.67
N ASN A 573 -28.33 -11.00 1.81
CA ASN A 573 -28.51 -11.73 0.57
C ASN A 573 -28.51 -13.25 0.83
N PHE A 574 -27.62 -13.69 1.70
CA PHE A 574 -27.49 -15.08 2.14
C PHE A 574 -27.01 -15.13 3.61
N ILE A 575 -27.11 -16.28 4.20
CA ILE A 575 -26.46 -16.64 5.48
C ILE A 575 -25.54 -17.84 5.25
N LEU A 576 -24.62 -18.06 6.18
CA LEU A 576 -23.70 -19.21 6.11
C LEU A 576 -24.23 -20.34 7.01
N ASP A 577 -23.95 -21.61 6.60
CA ASP A 577 -24.40 -22.80 7.33
C ASP A 577 -23.53 -23.17 8.53
N ASP A 578 -22.51 -22.37 8.83
CA ASP A 578 -21.52 -22.61 9.86
C ASP A 578 -21.86 -22.00 11.23
N GLY A 579 -23.09 -21.52 11.41
CA GLY A 579 -23.54 -20.88 12.64
C GLY A 579 -22.95 -19.49 12.90
N LEU A 580 -22.30 -18.86 11.89
CA LEU A 580 -21.76 -17.49 12.04
C LEU A 580 -22.78 -16.49 12.55
N TYR A 581 -24.03 -16.61 12.09
CA TYR A 581 -25.11 -15.70 12.43
C TYR A 581 -25.77 -15.97 13.79
N ASP A 582 -25.34 -17.01 14.51
CA ASP A 582 -25.69 -17.21 15.93
C ASP A 582 -24.76 -16.37 16.84
N LEU A 583 -24.75 -15.06 16.62
CA LEU A 583 -23.85 -14.10 17.26
C LEU A 583 -24.42 -13.48 18.55
N GLN A 584 -25.42 -14.10 19.18
CA GLN A 584 -26.19 -13.49 20.26
C GLN A 584 -25.37 -12.92 21.43
N ARG A 585 -24.19 -13.49 21.68
CA ARG A 585 -23.30 -13.07 22.78
C ARG A 585 -21.87 -12.81 22.29
N ARG A 586 -21.69 -12.67 20.99
CA ARG A 586 -20.39 -12.43 20.36
C ARG A 586 -20.39 -11.07 19.67
N LEU A 587 -19.57 -10.17 20.14
CA LEU A 587 -19.36 -8.88 19.51
C LEU A 587 -18.12 -9.00 18.61
N ILE A 588 -18.31 -8.76 17.32
CA ILE A 588 -17.24 -8.75 16.31
C ILE A 588 -17.08 -7.32 15.81
N ILE A 589 -15.87 -6.79 15.91
CA ILE A 589 -15.54 -5.41 15.56
C ILE A 589 -14.46 -5.40 14.51
N GLY A 590 -14.63 -4.62 13.44
CA GLY A 590 -13.59 -4.22 12.51
C GLY A 590 -13.19 -2.78 12.80
N ILE A 591 -11.89 -2.50 12.84
CA ILE A 591 -11.32 -1.16 13.02
C ILE A 591 -10.25 -0.94 11.98
N SER A 592 -10.40 0.13 11.19
CA SER A 592 -9.43 0.52 10.18
C SER A 592 -8.90 1.92 10.45
N ILE A 593 -7.58 2.04 10.53
CA ILE A 593 -6.89 3.31 10.79
C ILE A 593 -6.24 3.79 9.50
N LYS A 594 -6.72 4.93 8.99
CA LYS A 594 -6.19 5.57 7.79
C LYS A 594 -5.51 6.89 8.15
N LYS A 595 -4.19 6.90 8.06
CA LYS A 595 -3.35 8.06 8.37
C LYS A 595 -3.17 8.92 7.11
N GLU A 596 -3.73 10.13 7.13
CA GLU A 596 -3.56 11.18 6.11
C GLU A 596 -3.30 12.51 6.82
N SER A 597 -3.77 13.65 6.30
CA SER A 597 -3.69 14.96 6.99
C SER A 597 -4.37 14.96 8.36
N LEU A 598 -5.48 14.26 8.48
CA LEU A 598 -6.07 13.79 9.74
C LEU A 598 -6.20 12.28 9.70
N THR A 599 -6.05 11.65 10.84
CA THR A 599 -6.30 10.22 10.97
C THR A 599 -7.81 9.97 10.96
N THR A 600 -8.25 9.07 10.09
CA THR A 600 -9.65 8.63 10.03
C THR A 600 -9.74 7.20 10.57
N ILE A 601 -10.48 6.98 11.65
CA ILE A 601 -10.76 5.66 12.20
C ILE A 601 -12.13 5.21 11.71
N GLY A 602 -12.17 4.17 10.88
CA GLY A 602 -13.39 3.47 10.48
C GLY A 602 -13.69 2.33 11.43
N VAL A 603 -14.95 2.15 11.76
CA VAL A 603 -15.43 1.12 12.70
C VAL A 603 -16.59 0.38 12.08
N SER A 604 -16.65 -0.92 12.27
CA SER A 604 -17.81 -1.73 11.93
C SER A 604 -18.05 -2.79 13.01
N ALA A 605 -19.31 -3.06 13.34
CA ALA A 605 -19.65 -4.08 14.33
C ALA A 605 -21.05 -4.66 14.08
N ASN A 606 -21.27 -5.90 14.55
CA ASN A 606 -22.57 -6.60 14.47
C ASN A 606 -23.54 -6.12 15.55
N ILE A 607 -23.86 -4.84 15.54
CA ILE A 607 -24.65 -4.16 16.57
C ILE A 607 -26.09 -3.87 16.17
N GLN A 608 -26.44 -4.01 14.89
CA GLN A 608 -27.77 -3.71 14.38
C GLN A 608 -28.59 -4.98 14.22
N LEU A 609 -29.86 -4.94 14.66
CA LEU A 609 -30.80 -6.03 14.47
C LEU A 609 -31.87 -5.63 13.48
N ARG A 610 -32.14 -6.49 12.50
CA ARG A 610 -33.25 -6.33 11.56
C ARG A 610 -34.30 -7.39 11.81
N ASN A 611 -35.57 -6.96 11.78
CA ASN A 611 -36.72 -7.86 11.85
C ASN A 611 -36.94 -8.51 10.49
N THR A 612 -37.03 -9.83 10.47
CA THR A 612 -37.30 -10.63 9.26
C THR A 612 -38.79 -10.88 9.03
N GLY A 613 -39.68 -10.28 9.88
CA GLY A 613 -41.10 -10.62 9.97
C GLY A 613 -41.31 -11.85 10.89
N MET A 614 -42.30 -11.81 11.78
CA MET A 614 -42.57 -12.87 12.75
C MET A 614 -41.39 -13.35 13.59
N GLU A 615 -40.90 -12.50 14.53
CA GLU A 615 -40.05 -12.85 15.69
C GLU A 615 -38.56 -13.06 15.45
N GLU A 616 -38.06 -13.27 14.24
CA GLU A 616 -36.62 -13.44 14.01
C GLU A 616 -35.90 -12.10 13.83
N ARG A 617 -34.84 -11.90 14.61
CA ARG A 617 -33.93 -10.78 14.46
C ARG A 617 -32.54 -11.28 14.06
N ARG A 618 -31.95 -10.72 13.00
CA ARG A 618 -30.62 -11.09 12.54
C ARG A 618 -29.64 -9.93 12.73
N PRO A 619 -28.46 -10.18 13.27
CA PRO A 619 -27.44 -9.16 13.42
C PRO A 619 -26.83 -8.80 12.07
N ILE A 620 -26.65 -7.49 11.86
CA ILE A 620 -26.04 -6.91 10.66
C ILE A 620 -24.87 -6.03 11.12
N PHE A 621 -23.82 -5.98 10.30
CA PHE A 621 -22.71 -5.10 10.56
C PHE A 621 -23.09 -3.65 10.22
N ALA A 622 -23.16 -2.81 11.22
CA ALA A 622 -23.22 -1.35 11.04
C ALA A 622 -21.82 -0.74 10.95
N SER A 623 -21.68 0.38 10.26
CA SER A 623 -20.38 1.06 10.11
C SER A 623 -20.44 2.54 10.43
N SER A 624 -19.30 3.09 10.86
CA SER A 624 -19.12 4.49 11.19
C SER A 624 -17.66 4.90 10.99
N TYR A 625 -17.36 6.20 11.06
CA TYR A 625 -15.98 6.69 11.10
C TYR A 625 -15.85 7.96 11.95
N LYS A 626 -14.66 8.18 12.51
CA LYS A 626 -14.33 9.35 13.34
C LYS A 626 -12.99 9.92 12.89
N TYR A 627 -12.86 11.24 12.89
CA TYR A 627 -11.58 11.94 12.68
C TYR A 627 -10.90 12.19 14.02
N VAL A 628 -9.59 11.90 14.06
CA VAL A 628 -8.73 12.12 15.22
C VAL A 628 -7.37 12.69 14.76
N GLU A 629 -6.65 13.36 15.64
CA GLU A 629 -5.27 13.79 15.32
C GLU A 629 -4.34 12.61 15.23
N SER A 630 -4.44 11.72 16.21
CA SER A 630 -3.71 10.45 16.25
C SER A 630 -4.59 9.34 16.82
N ALA A 631 -4.32 8.10 16.43
CA ALA A 631 -4.99 6.94 16.99
C ALA A 631 -4.41 6.61 18.38
N SER A 632 -4.82 7.36 19.39
CA SER A 632 -4.39 7.16 20.79
C SER A 632 -5.24 6.12 21.53
N SER A 633 -4.73 5.60 22.64
CA SER A 633 -5.47 4.66 23.51
C SER A 633 -6.77 5.26 24.06
N THR A 634 -6.81 6.58 24.27
CA THR A 634 -8.02 7.29 24.72
C THR A 634 -9.10 7.31 23.64
N GLU A 635 -8.73 7.60 22.39
CA GLU A 635 -9.66 7.60 21.26
C GLU A 635 -10.20 6.21 20.97
N PHE A 636 -9.32 5.21 21.03
CA PHE A 636 -9.74 3.82 20.91
C PHE A 636 -10.70 3.41 22.00
N LYS A 637 -10.40 3.72 23.26
CA LYS A 637 -11.27 3.44 24.40
C LYS A 637 -12.68 4.01 24.21
N GLU A 638 -12.80 5.27 23.77
CA GLU A 638 -14.09 5.89 23.52
C GLU A 638 -14.88 5.13 22.45
N ILE A 639 -14.22 4.85 21.30
CA ILE A 639 -14.83 4.10 20.20
C ILE A 639 -15.28 2.70 20.65
N PHE A 640 -14.41 2.01 21.38
CA PHE A 640 -14.67 0.65 21.87
C PHE A 640 -15.85 0.61 22.85
N LEU A 641 -15.88 1.51 23.82
CA LEU A 641 -16.97 1.57 24.81
C LEU A 641 -18.31 1.92 24.14
N LYS A 642 -18.35 2.91 23.24
CA LYS A 642 -19.56 3.24 22.48
C LYS A 642 -20.05 2.08 21.61
N THR A 643 -19.12 1.27 21.05
CA THR A 643 -19.48 0.08 20.28
C THR A 643 -20.10 -1.00 21.16
N VAL A 644 -19.54 -1.25 22.36
CA VAL A 644 -20.09 -2.20 23.32
C VAL A 644 -21.45 -1.72 23.87
N GLU A 645 -21.61 -0.44 24.14
CA GLU A 645 -22.90 0.15 24.55
C GLU A 645 -23.96 -0.01 23.46
N ALA A 646 -23.60 0.25 22.19
CA ALA A 646 -24.51 0.05 21.06
C ALA A 646 -24.92 -1.43 20.91
N PHE A 647 -23.99 -2.36 21.12
CA PHE A 647 -24.29 -3.79 21.13
C PHE A 647 -25.29 -4.14 22.23
N ILE A 648 -25.04 -3.73 23.45
CA ILE A 648 -25.92 -4.02 24.59
C ILE A 648 -27.32 -3.40 24.40
N LYS A 649 -27.39 -2.19 23.85
CA LYS A 649 -28.65 -1.47 23.58
C LYS A 649 -29.50 -2.14 22.50
N ASN A 650 -28.87 -2.67 21.46
CA ASN A 650 -29.56 -3.19 20.28
C ASN A 650 -29.77 -4.71 20.31
N ILE A 651 -28.88 -5.46 20.99
CA ILE A 651 -29.00 -6.92 21.17
C ILE A 651 -29.41 -7.16 22.60
N PRO A 652 -30.68 -7.45 22.87
CA PRO A 652 -31.24 -7.30 24.22
C PRO A 652 -30.67 -8.27 25.26
N TYR A 653 -30.44 -7.71 26.44
CA TYR A 653 -30.43 -8.30 27.78
C TYR A 653 -29.14 -8.92 28.30
N ALA A 654 -28.02 -8.96 27.57
CA ALA A 654 -26.78 -9.43 28.16
C ALA A 654 -25.54 -8.76 27.53
N PRO A 655 -24.51 -8.49 28.32
CA PRO A 655 -23.22 -8.04 27.79
C PRO A 655 -22.59 -9.14 26.91
N PRO A 656 -21.68 -8.78 25.99
CA PRO A 656 -21.01 -9.79 25.17
C PRO A 656 -20.17 -10.73 26.04
N GLU A 657 -20.25 -12.03 25.78
CA GLU A 657 -19.39 -13.03 26.39
C GLU A 657 -18.04 -13.15 25.70
N LYS A 658 -18.04 -12.90 24.39
CA LYS A 658 -16.84 -12.91 23.54
C LYS A 658 -16.77 -11.63 22.73
N ILE A 659 -15.57 -11.04 22.65
CA ILE A 659 -15.28 -9.88 21.80
C ILE A 659 -14.12 -10.23 20.90
N VAL A 660 -14.27 -10.03 19.58
CA VAL A 660 -13.19 -10.21 18.60
C VAL A 660 -13.04 -8.90 17.84
N VAL A 661 -11.84 -8.34 17.88
CA VAL A 661 -11.52 -7.06 17.22
C VAL A 661 -10.45 -7.30 16.16
N TYR A 662 -10.76 -6.99 14.91
CA TYR A 662 -9.83 -7.01 13.79
C TYR A 662 -9.37 -5.60 13.48
N PHE A 663 -8.07 -5.40 13.30
CA PHE A 663 -7.45 -4.12 12.97
C PHE A 663 -6.78 -4.14 11.62
N SER A 664 -6.92 -3.06 10.84
CA SER A 664 -6.07 -2.75 9.69
C SER A 664 -5.48 -1.34 9.80
N GLY A 665 -4.38 -1.09 9.08
CA GLY A 665 -3.67 0.20 9.14
C GLY A 665 -2.73 0.34 10.34
N ILE A 666 -2.37 -0.76 10.98
CA ILE A 666 -1.34 -0.89 12.02
C ILE A 666 -0.10 -1.52 11.39
N SER A 667 1.03 -0.86 11.50
CA SER A 667 2.32 -1.40 11.05
C SER A 667 2.93 -2.37 12.07
N GLU A 668 3.86 -3.22 11.63
CA GLU A 668 4.55 -4.17 12.53
C GLU A 668 5.26 -3.47 13.71
N ASN A 669 5.76 -2.27 13.51
CA ASN A 669 6.38 -1.47 14.58
C ASN A 669 5.37 -0.91 15.60
N GLU A 670 4.09 -0.94 15.28
CA GLU A 670 3.01 -0.39 16.11
C GLU A 670 2.15 -1.47 16.78
N LEU A 671 2.52 -2.74 16.69
CA LEU A 671 1.74 -3.86 17.26
C LEU A 671 1.53 -3.71 18.77
N HIS A 672 2.50 -3.17 19.50
CA HIS A 672 2.42 -2.92 20.94
C HIS A 672 1.26 -1.97 21.33
N ILE A 673 0.90 -1.04 20.43
CA ILE A 673 -0.21 -0.10 20.67
C ILE A 673 -1.55 -0.84 20.78
N VAL A 674 -1.72 -1.95 20.05
CA VAL A 674 -2.94 -2.75 20.09
C VAL A 674 -3.10 -3.47 21.44
N ASP A 675 -2.00 -3.88 22.09
CA ASP A 675 -2.03 -4.44 23.44
C ASP A 675 -2.48 -3.38 24.47
N GLU A 676 -2.02 -2.14 24.32
CA GLU A 676 -2.48 -1.01 25.12
C GLU A 676 -3.96 -0.72 24.89
N TYR A 677 -4.42 -0.76 23.65
CA TYR A 677 -5.84 -0.61 23.31
C TYR A 677 -6.70 -1.67 23.98
N ALA A 678 -6.27 -2.93 23.94
CA ALA A 678 -6.97 -4.04 24.56
C ALA A 678 -7.12 -3.84 26.08
N LYS A 679 -6.01 -3.54 26.75
CA LYS A 679 -6.01 -3.32 28.22
C LYS A 679 -6.88 -2.12 28.60
N CYS A 680 -6.68 -0.98 27.94
CA CYS A 680 -7.42 0.25 28.23
C CYS A 680 -8.93 0.11 27.99
N GLY A 681 -9.32 -0.58 26.91
CA GLY A 681 -10.73 -0.84 26.58
C GLY A 681 -11.40 -1.80 27.55
N LEU A 682 -10.77 -2.98 27.77
CA LEU A 682 -11.35 -4.04 28.61
C LEU A 682 -11.44 -3.66 30.08
N ASP A 683 -10.44 -2.96 30.63
CA ASP A 683 -10.43 -2.50 32.01
C ASP A 683 -11.55 -1.51 32.32
N SER A 684 -12.09 -0.87 31.31
CA SER A 684 -13.14 0.14 31.42
C SER A 684 -14.55 -0.41 31.21
N LEU A 685 -14.71 -1.72 30.95
CA LEU A 685 -16.02 -2.34 30.71
C LEU A 685 -16.83 -2.50 32.00
N VAL A 686 -17.98 -1.83 32.04
CA VAL A 686 -18.93 -1.90 33.15
C VAL A 686 -20.32 -2.15 32.58
N PHE A 687 -21.06 -3.06 33.21
CA PHE A 687 -22.48 -3.32 32.94
C PHE A 687 -23.27 -3.46 34.22
N GLY A 688 -24.38 -2.70 34.36
CA GLY A 688 -25.18 -2.69 35.58
C GLY A 688 -24.41 -2.32 36.85
N GLY A 689 -23.39 -1.41 36.69
CA GLY A 689 -22.52 -1.01 37.80
C GLY A 689 -21.44 -2.03 38.21
N ARG A 690 -21.33 -3.15 37.51
CA ARG A 690 -20.30 -4.18 37.74
C ARG A 690 -19.32 -4.31 36.59
N LYS A 691 -18.02 -4.50 36.90
CA LYS A 691 -17.00 -4.78 35.90
C LYS A 691 -17.32 -6.12 35.22
N ILE A 692 -17.29 -6.13 33.86
CA ILE A 692 -17.45 -7.34 33.07
C ILE A 692 -16.09 -7.73 32.45
N SER A 693 -15.85 -9.02 32.25
CA SER A 693 -14.60 -9.55 31.69
C SER A 693 -14.92 -10.56 30.59
N PRO A 694 -15.30 -10.09 29.38
CA PRO A 694 -15.56 -10.98 28.26
C PRO A 694 -14.29 -11.66 27.80
N LYS A 695 -14.39 -12.83 27.14
CA LYS A 695 -13.27 -13.44 26.43
C LYS A 695 -12.96 -12.57 25.21
N ALA A 696 -11.80 -11.95 25.17
CA ALA A 696 -11.45 -10.99 24.13
C ALA A 696 -10.23 -11.44 23.30
N TYR A 697 -10.26 -11.14 22.00
CA TYR A 697 -9.18 -11.34 21.04
C TYR A 697 -9.01 -10.07 20.23
N PHE A 698 -7.77 -9.57 20.16
CA PHE A 698 -7.41 -8.40 19.37
C PHE A 698 -6.39 -8.84 18.31
N ILE A 699 -6.78 -8.73 17.06
CA ILE A 699 -6.08 -9.34 15.90
C ILE A 699 -5.72 -8.25 14.91
N VAL A 700 -4.44 -8.11 14.60
CA VAL A 700 -3.97 -7.24 13.52
C VAL A 700 -3.95 -8.03 12.21
N VAL A 701 -4.50 -7.43 11.16
CA VAL A 701 -4.61 -8.01 9.83
C VAL A 701 -3.70 -7.24 8.89
N SER A 702 -2.79 -7.94 8.24
CA SER A 702 -1.82 -7.38 7.29
C SER A 702 -1.92 -8.08 5.93
N GLU A 703 -2.27 -7.32 4.90
CA GLU A 703 -2.24 -7.77 3.49
C GLU A 703 -0.91 -7.41 2.82
N ASN A 704 -0.22 -6.39 3.34
CA ASN A 704 1.02 -5.87 2.77
C ASN A 704 2.25 -6.53 3.43
N HIS A 705 2.53 -7.76 3.06
CA HIS A 705 3.76 -8.46 3.42
C HIS A 705 4.34 -9.15 2.18
N PRO A 706 5.67 -9.41 2.14
CA PRO A 706 6.33 -9.90 0.94
C PRO A 706 6.23 -11.43 0.73
N ILE A 707 5.52 -12.16 1.60
CA ILE A 707 5.43 -13.62 1.53
C ILE A 707 4.43 -14.01 0.46
N GLN A 708 4.88 -14.75 -0.55
CA GLN A 708 4.08 -15.35 -1.61
C GLN A 708 4.11 -16.88 -1.45
N CYS A 709 2.97 -17.52 -1.67
CA CYS A 709 2.85 -18.97 -1.55
C CYS A 709 2.10 -19.54 -2.74
N TYR A 710 2.51 -20.72 -3.15
CA TYR A 710 1.91 -21.49 -4.22
C TYR A 710 1.66 -22.93 -3.75
N GLN A 711 0.61 -23.54 -4.26
CA GLN A 711 0.30 -24.94 -3.94
C GLN A 711 1.00 -25.87 -4.93
N THR A 712 1.59 -26.96 -4.41
CA THR A 712 2.28 -27.97 -5.23
C THR A 712 1.48 -29.26 -5.32
N TYR A 713 1.38 -29.82 -6.54
CA TYR A 713 0.79 -31.12 -6.83
C TYR A 713 1.79 -31.94 -7.69
N GLY A 714 2.66 -32.68 -7.02
CA GLY A 714 3.82 -33.28 -7.69
C GLY A 714 4.71 -32.18 -8.28
N ASP A 715 4.97 -32.23 -9.59
CA ASP A 715 5.79 -31.23 -10.31
C ASP A 715 4.99 -30.01 -10.75
N LYS A 716 3.67 -30.00 -10.57
CA LYS A 716 2.82 -28.88 -10.96
C LYS A 716 2.67 -27.88 -9.82
N VAL A 717 2.78 -26.59 -10.15
CA VAL A 717 2.53 -25.50 -9.23
C VAL A 717 1.26 -24.75 -9.64
N THR A 718 0.42 -24.44 -8.67
CA THR A 718 -0.85 -23.72 -8.87
C THR A 718 -1.02 -22.59 -7.85
N ASN A 719 -1.95 -21.68 -8.10
CA ASN A 719 -2.36 -20.71 -7.08
C ASN A 719 -2.96 -21.44 -5.87
N LEU A 720 -2.89 -20.77 -4.71
CA LEU A 720 -3.53 -21.27 -3.50
C LEU A 720 -5.03 -21.46 -3.70
N ALA A 721 -5.57 -22.52 -3.13
CA ALA A 721 -7.02 -22.68 -3.00
C ALA A 721 -7.56 -21.70 -1.93
N ASN A 722 -8.80 -21.21 -2.11
CA ASN A 722 -9.46 -20.44 -1.08
C ASN A 722 -9.58 -21.24 0.22
N SER A 723 -9.55 -20.57 1.35
CA SER A 723 -9.56 -21.15 2.70
C SER A 723 -8.29 -21.95 3.06
N THR A 724 -7.17 -21.72 2.33
CA THR A 724 -5.87 -22.29 2.71
C THR A 724 -5.29 -21.55 3.90
N VAL A 725 -4.89 -22.31 4.93
CA VAL A 725 -4.27 -21.82 6.17
C VAL A 725 -2.83 -22.32 6.28
N ILE A 726 -1.94 -21.46 6.79
CA ILE A 726 -0.57 -21.75 7.16
C ILE A 726 -0.35 -21.26 8.59
N ASP A 727 -0.20 -22.15 9.55
CA ASP A 727 -0.14 -21.82 10.98
C ASP A 727 1.08 -22.43 11.71
N GLN A 728 1.81 -23.35 11.09
CA GLN A 728 2.87 -24.08 11.75
C GLN A 728 4.27 -23.72 11.27
N THR A 729 4.45 -23.57 9.96
CA THR A 729 5.77 -23.45 9.35
C THR A 729 6.28 -22.02 9.29
N LEU A 730 5.38 -21.04 9.29
CA LEU A 730 5.70 -19.61 9.27
C LEU A 730 5.22 -18.88 10.53
N ALA A 731 4.62 -19.60 11.47
CA ALA A 731 4.10 -19.01 12.69
C ALA A 731 5.24 -18.49 13.56
N PRO A 732 5.26 -17.21 13.91
CA PRO A 732 6.30 -16.64 14.74
C PRO A 732 6.05 -16.83 16.24
N SER A 733 6.96 -16.25 17.03
CA SER A 733 7.06 -16.27 18.49
C SER A 733 5.82 -15.86 19.27
N LEU A 734 4.82 -15.28 18.63
CA LEU A 734 3.56 -14.95 19.25
C LEU A 734 2.63 -16.16 19.15
N PRO A 735 2.18 -16.73 20.29
CA PRO A 735 1.14 -17.74 20.24
C PRO A 735 -0.13 -17.09 19.67
N GLY A 736 -0.43 -17.33 18.39
CA GLY A 736 -1.60 -16.81 17.73
C GLY A 736 -1.37 -16.12 16.40
N GLU A 737 -0.33 -16.42 15.67
CA GLU A 737 -0.20 -15.95 14.29
C GLU A 737 -0.53 -17.05 13.29
N PHE A 738 -1.26 -16.68 12.24
CA PHE A 738 -1.58 -17.56 11.12
C PHE A 738 -1.75 -16.75 9.83
N PHE A 739 -1.62 -17.45 8.71
CA PHE A 739 -1.91 -16.91 7.38
C PHE A 739 -3.15 -17.61 6.83
N LEU A 740 -4.04 -16.84 6.24
CA LEU A 740 -5.23 -17.36 5.57
C LEU A 740 -5.32 -16.78 4.17
N PHE A 741 -5.48 -17.66 3.20
CA PHE A 741 -5.69 -17.25 1.82
C PHE A 741 -7.17 -17.34 1.45
N ASN A 742 -7.71 -16.20 1.05
CA ASN A 742 -9.01 -16.07 0.42
C ASN A 742 -8.90 -14.97 -0.65
N GLY A 743 -9.26 -15.25 -1.88
CA GLY A 743 -9.25 -14.23 -2.93
C GLY A 743 -9.11 -14.80 -4.33
N ASN A 744 -9.44 -13.99 -5.32
CA ASN A 744 -9.28 -14.34 -6.73
C ASN A 744 -8.00 -13.73 -7.27
N GLY A 745 -6.98 -14.55 -7.54
CA GLY A 745 -5.74 -14.13 -8.22
C GLY A 745 -4.73 -13.37 -7.37
N ALA A 746 -4.91 -13.28 -6.05
CA ALA A 746 -3.85 -12.82 -5.16
C ALA A 746 -2.82 -13.94 -4.97
N LEU A 747 -1.53 -13.58 -4.80
CA LEU A 747 -0.45 -14.53 -4.52
C LEU A 747 -0.09 -14.57 -3.02
N ASN A 748 -0.48 -13.54 -2.29
CA ASN A 748 -0.11 -13.35 -0.90
C ASN A 748 -1.28 -13.77 0.01
N PRO A 749 -1.11 -14.73 0.90
CA PRO A 749 -2.08 -15.00 1.95
C PRO A 749 -2.14 -13.81 2.91
N THR A 750 -3.28 -13.55 3.53
CA THR A 750 -3.40 -12.49 4.54
C THR A 750 -2.84 -12.96 5.88
N LYS A 751 -2.00 -12.14 6.50
CA LYS A 751 -1.40 -12.40 7.81
C LYS A 751 -2.32 -11.91 8.94
N TYR A 752 -2.55 -12.76 9.93
CA TYR A 752 -3.33 -12.47 11.14
C TYR A 752 -2.46 -12.65 12.37
N THR A 753 -2.27 -11.58 13.14
CA THR A 753 -1.43 -11.59 14.35
C THR A 753 -2.30 -11.30 15.57
N VAL A 754 -2.47 -12.28 16.46
CA VAL A 754 -3.22 -12.13 17.71
C VAL A 754 -2.34 -11.43 18.75
N ILE A 755 -2.58 -10.15 18.99
CA ILE A 755 -1.78 -9.33 19.89
C ILE A 755 -2.23 -9.51 21.36
N TYR A 756 -3.55 -9.63 21.59
CA TYR A 756 -4.12 -9.83 22.91
C TYR A 756 -5.11 -10.99 22.90
N SER A 757 -5.01 -11.83 23.94
CA SER A 757 -5.95 -12.90 24.21
C SER A 757 -6.11 -13.09 25.71
N HIS A 758 -7.36 -13.20 26.19
CA HIS A 758 -7.67 -13.44 27.60
C HIS A 758 -7.14 -14.80 28.12
N LYS A 759 -7.04 -15.80 27.21
CA LYS A 759 -6.42 -17.12 27.43
C LYS A 759 -5.65 -17.48 26.19
N PRO A 760 -4.66 -18.39 26.26
CA PRO A 760 -4.01 -18.89 25.06
C PRO A 760 -5.06 -19.26 24.00
N PRO A 761 -5.03 -18.66 22.80
CA PRO A 761 -6.06 -18.88 21.80
C PRO A 761 -5.99 -20.31 21.30
N VAL A 762 -7.14 -20.94 21.11
CA VAL A 762 -7.22 -22.10 20.20
C VAL A 762 -7.22 -21.49 18.78
N ILE A 763 -6.05 -21.43 18.17
CA ILE A 763 -5.81 -20.76 16.88
C ILE A 763 -6.80 -21.24 15.83
N ARG A 764 -7.03 -22.55 15.76
CA ARG A 764 -8.00 -23.16 14.86
C ARG A 764 -9.39 -22.55 14.91
N ASN A 765 -9.87 -22.18 16.10
CA ASN A 765 -11.19 -21.56 16.23
C ASN A 765 -11.20 -20.13 15.65
N LEU A 766 -10.07 -19.41 15.77
CA LEU A 766 -9.94 -18.09 15.16
C LEU A 766 -9.81 -18.18 13.64
N GLU A 767 -9.10 -19.19 13.12
CA GLU A 767 -8.97 -19.44 11.68
C GLU A 767 -10.33 -19.76 11.06
N CYS A 768 -11.11 -20.66 11.65
CA CYS A 768 -12.45 -20.97 11.18
C CYS A 768 -13.38 -19.75 11.23
N LEU A 769 -13.40 -19.00 12.33
CA LEU A 769 -14.19 -17.77 12.46
C LEU A 769 -13.76 -16.74 11.41
N THR A 770 -12.46 -16.53 11.23
CA THR A 770 -11.91 -15.57 10.27
C THR A 770 -12.26 -15.98 8.85
N ASN A 771 -12.14 -17.27 8.52
CA ASN A 771 -12.52 -17.80 7.21
C ASN A 771 -14.02 -17.58 6.94
N SER A 772 -14.89 -17.89 7.88
CA SER A 772 -16.33 -17.65 7.76
C SER A 772 -16.66 -16.18 7.56
N LEU A 773 -15.96 -15.27 8.29
CA LEU A 773 -16.13 -13.83 8.10
C LEU A 773 -15.65 -13.34 6.73
N CYS A 774 -14.64 -13.98 6.13
CA CYS A 774 -14.22 -13.69 4.75
C CYS A 774 -15.28 -14.12 3.73
N HIS A 775 -16.03 -15.20 3.99
CA HIS A 775 -17.15 -15.65 3.15
C HIS A 775 -18.46 -14.88 3.40
N ALA A 776 -18.57 -14.12 4.48
CA ALA A 776 -19.78 -13.39 4.86
C ALA A 776 -20.01 -12.09 4.09
N HIS A 777 -19.20 -11.79 3.07
CA HIS A 777 -19.32 -10.56 2.28
C HIS A 777 -20.53 -10.58 1.36
N GLN A 778 -21.53 -9.75 1.64
CA GLN A 778 -22.87 -9.86 1.05
C GLN A 778 -22.97 -9.49 -0.42
N THR A 779 -21.98 -8.80 -1.00
CA THR A 779 -22.06 -8.33 -2.40
C THR A 779 -21.49 -9.29 -3.43
N GLY A 780 -20.87 -10.39 -2.99
CA GLY A 780 -20.26 -11.41 -3.86
C GLY A 780 -20.47 -12.82 -3.34
N THR A 781 -20.27 -13.80 -4.20
CA THR A 781 -20.29 -15.24 -3.84
C THR A 781 -18.90 -15.79 -3.53
N ASN A 782 -17.84 -15.08 -3.93
CA ASN A 782 -16.46 -15.45 -3.62
C ASN A 782 -16.03 -14.82 -2.30
N PRO A 783 -15.21 -15.52 -1.51
CA PRO A 783 -14.65 -14.94 -0.29
C PRO A 783 -13.74 -13.76 -0.63
N ILE A 784 -13.61 -12.87 0.33
CA ILE A 784 -12.66 -11.75 0.31
C ILE A 784 -11.48 -12.06 1.21
N ASN A 785 -10.34 -11.40 0.96
CA ASN A 785 -9.08 -11.67 1.65
C ASN A 785 -9.07 -11.29 3.14
N ILE A 786 -9.94 -10.40 3.57
CA ILE A 786 -10.03 -9.96 4.97
C ILE A 786 -11.45 -10.16 5.51
N PRO A 787 -11.65 -10.25 6.82
CA PRO A 787 -12.97 -10.40 7.42
C PRO A 787 -13.93 -9.27 7.00
N SER A 788 -15.18 -9.61 6.65
CA SER A 788 -16.20 -8.63 6.21
C SER A 788 -16.35 -7.42 7.13
N PRO A 789 -16.38 -7.55 8.47
CA PRO A 789 -16.46 -6.37 9.34
C PRO A 789 -15.25 -5.45 9.19
N LEU A 790 -14.06 -6.01 9.00
CA LEU A 790 -12.87 -5.19 8.75
C LEU A 790 -12.94 -4.50 7.39
N LYS A 791 -13.43 -5.19 6.35
CA LYS A 791 -13.63 -4.60 5.01
C LYS A 791 -14.60 -3.43 5.03
N ILE A 792 -15.70 -3.59 5.75
CA ILE A 792 -16.71 -2.54 5.94
C ILE A 792 -16.09 -1.34 6.68
N ALA A 793 -15.29 -1.57 7.73
CA ALA A 793 -14.57 -0.52 8.46
C ALA A 793 -13.55 0.21 7.57
N GLU A 794 -12.81 -0.52 6.71
CA GLU A 794 -11.90 0.10 5.73
C GLU A 794 -12.63 1.02 4.75
N ASN A 795 -13.76 0.56 4.24
CA ASN A 795 -14.55 1.36 3.31
C ASN A 795 -15.10 2.61 4.00
N ALA A 796 -15.54 2.50 5.26
CA ALA A 796 -15.96 3.66 6.06
C ALA A 796 -14.82 4.66 6.28
N ALA A 797 -13.60 4.19 6.64
CA ALA A 797 -12.43 5.04 6.79
C ALA A 797 -12.03 5.73 5.47
N LYS A 798 -12.03 4.99 4.36
CA LYS A 798 -11.74 5.51 3.01
C LYS A 798 -12.75 6.59 2.59
N ARG A 799 -14.05 6.36 2.89
CA ARG A 799 -15.12 7.33 2.63
C ARG A 799 -14.90 8.60 3.43
N GLY A 800 -14.64 8.49 4.74
CA GLY A 800 -14.38 9.63 5.61
C GLY A 800 -13.19 10.47 5.12
N ALA A 801 -12.06 9.85 4.83
CA ALA A 801 -10.87 10.53 4.33
C ALA A 801 -11.11 11.25 2.99
N LYS A 802 -11.78 10.60 2.03
CA LYS A 802 -12.14 11.23 0.75
C LYS A 802 -13.08 12.42 0.94
N TYR A 803 -14.05 12.31 1.83
CA TYR A 803 -14.99 13.40 2.10
C TYR A 803 -14.30 14.62 2.72
N LEU A 804 -13.37 14.41 3.66
CA LEU A 804 -12.57 15.47 4.23
C LEU A 804 -11.74 16.21 3.17
N ASN A 805 -11.07 15.48 2.29
CA ASN A 805 -10.27 16.04 1.19
C ASN A 805 -11.14 16.85 0.21
N TYR A 806 -12.32 16.38 -0.13
CA TYR A 806 -13.25 17.11 -0.99
C TYR A 806 -13.71 18.43 -0.36
N ARG A 807 -13.90 18.47 0.96
CA ARG A 807 -14.30 19.67 1.72
C ARG A 807 -13.13 20.62 2.00
N LYS A 808 -11.98 20.47 1.32
CA LYS A 808 -10.78 21.28 1.47
C LYS A 808 -10.16 21.20 2.88
N GLY A 809 -10.29 20.06 3.54
CA GLY A 809 -9.65 19.77 4.81
C GLY A 809 -10.54 19.99 6.05
N PRO A 810 -9.94 19.91 7.23
CA PRO A 810 -10.63 20.01 8.51
C PRO A 810 -11.14 21.42 8.79
N LYS A 811 -12.08 21.55 9.73
CA LYS A 811 -12.50 22.85 10.27
C LYS A 811 -11.39 23.43 11.12
N MET A 812 -11.10 24.71 10.91
CA MET A 812 -10.03 25.42 11.62
C MET A 812 -10.62 26.45 12.58
N ARG A 813 -10.02 26.60 13.75
CA ARG A 813 -10.29 27.66 14.72
C ARG A 813 -8.98 28.27 15.16
N ASN A 814 -8.79 29.57 14.92
CA ASN A 814 -7.55 30.29 15.24
C ASN A 814 -6.27 29.63 14.68
N GLY A 815 -6.32 29.06 13.45
CA GLY A 815 -5.19 28.39 12.82
C GLY A 815 -4.92 26.96 13.30
N VAL A 816 -5.70 26.43 14.26
CA VAL A 816 -5.60 25.06 14.77
C VAL A 816 -6.79 24.23 14.32
N VAL A 817 -6.60 22.93 14.12
CA VAL A 817 -7.69 22.00 13.75
C VAL A 817 -8.71 21.91 14.88
N ASP A 818 -9.97 22.25 14.58
CA ASP A 818 -11.09 22.02 15.49
C ASP A 818 -11.70 20.63 15.19
N LEU A 819 -11.24 19.62 15.92
CA LEU A 819 -11.71 18.24 15.77
C LEU A 819 -13.19 18.08 16.08
N TYR A 820 -13.70 18.79 17.08
CA TYR A 820 -15.12 18.73 17.45
C TYR A 820 -15.99 19.26 16.31
N ALA A 821 -15.68 20.46 15.81
CA ALA A 821 -16.40 21.03 14.69
C ALA A 821 -16.22 20.21 13.40
N THR A 822 -15.04 19.60 13.18
CA THR A 822 -14.76 18.72 12.04
C THR A 822 -15.61 17.44 12.13
N ASN A 823 -15.65 16.75 13.25
CA ASN A 823 -16.45 15.55 13.44
C ASN A 823 -17.95 15.85 13.35
N ARG A 824 -18.41 16.98 13.94
CA ARG A 824 -19.80 17.41 13.85
C ARG A 824 -20.23 17.75 12.42
N ALA A 825 -19.35 18.36 11.64
CA ALA A 825 -19.65 18.77 10.26
C ALA A 825 -19.46 17.63 9.25
N HIS A 826 -18.46 16.78 9.45
CA HIS A 826 -17.96 15.83 8.46
C HIS A 826 -17.96 14.38 8.91
N GLY A 827 -17.87 14.10 10.23
CA GLY A 827 -17.98 12.78 10.82
C GLY A 827 -19.42 12.39 11.16
N TYR A 828 -19.59 11.35 11.95
CA TYR A 828 -20.90 10.85 12.40
C TYR A 828 -21.43 11.56 13.69
N GLY A 829 -20.85 12.70 14.07
CA GLY A 829 -21.31 13.48 15.23
C GLY A 829 -20.89 12.89 16.57
N GLN A 830 -21.74 13.05 17.61
CA GLN A 830 -21.46 12.54 18.97
C GLN A 830 -21.78 11.05 19.13
N ASP A 831 -22.75 10.56 18.36
CA ASP A 831 -23.13 9.14 18.37
C ASP A 831 -22.43 8.40 17.24
N LEU A 832 -21.54 7.48 17.61
CA LEU A 832 -20.74 6.69 16.66
C LEU A 832 -21.62 5.83 15.75
N PHE A 833 -22.78 5.40 16.27
CA PHE A 833 -23.78 4.61 15.57
C PHE A 833 -25.18 5.22 15.77
N ASP A 834 -25.42 6.39 15.17
CA ASP A 834 -26.75 7.04 15.17
C ASP A 834 -27.73 6.26 14.29
N ALA A 835 -28.80 5.74 14.87
CA ALA A 835 -29.80 4.93 14.21
C ALA A 835 -30.48 5.60 12.97
N ARG A 836 -30.39 6.92 12.84
CA ARG A 836 -30.92 7.66 11.68
C ARG A 836 -29.95 7.69 10.50
N ARG A 837 -28.66 7.42 10.75
CA ARG A 837 -27.58 7.51 9.75
C ARG A 837 -26.89 6.17 9.48
N ASP A 838 -27.18 5.14 10.30
CA ASP A 838 -26.52 3.83 10.28
C ASP A 838 -27.09 2.85 9.23
N PHE A 839 -27.95 3.34 8.34
CA PHE A 839 -28.55 2.50 7.33
C PHE A 839 -27.62 2.14 6.17
N TYR A 840 -26.41 2.66 6.12
CA TYR A 840 -25.52 2.46 4.99
C TYR A 840 -24.35 1.57 5.37
N ILE A 841 -24.41 0.34 4.90
CA ILE A 841 -23.31 -0.60 5.02
C ILE A 841 -22.39 -0.40 3.82
N ASP A 842 -21.14 -0.11 4.08
CA ASP A 842 -20.09 0.04 3.07
C ASP A 842 -19.49 -1.33 2.73
N TYR A 843 -20.25 -2.14 2.02
CA TYR A 843 -19.71 -3.42 1.55
C TYR A 843 -18.64 -3.25 0.48
#